data_4ee0e812bd390ef5740ead899ea3bd2d
#
_entry.id   4ee0e812bd390ef5740ead899ea3bd2d
#
_cell.length_a   1.000
_cell.length_b   1.000
_cell.length_c   1.000
_cell.angle_alpha   90.00
_cell.angle_beta   90.00
_cell.angle_gamma   90.00
#
_symmetry.space_group_name_H-M   'P 1'
#
loop_
_entity.id
_entity.type
_entity.pdbx_description
1 polymer ?
#
loop_
_entity_poly.entity_id
_entity_poly.type
_entity_poly.pdbx_seq_one_letter_code
_entity_poly.pdbx_strand_id
1 'polypeptide(L)'
;MTLNSSETTGSFTLPGQAGYERLTLDLAKKWGADTIRDSDGTQLSPEIVQSGYDIYSTVCLVRSVQPWARENLAKLQQNFLMSFPLVAERSVLKIDPIKGFFREQFVVNAIDDPKKWWQVFDRTTGLEVPKKQWEFSPRTGIVTIKGAIKGHKYTVNFLAFRIWEEISMYNHITNNWGDREHLAAVDPMHPETQKVILAFFKTWLDEHPDTTVVRFTSMFYNFTWFWGDDPALRYIYSDWGDYEMTVSPRALKVFEKQYGYLLTSEDFVNGGLYNSTHNAPSHRYRDYMDFIHGFVVEFGKKCVDMVHERGKKAYVFYDDHWIGVEPYSPHFAEFGFDGLIKCVFNAFEVRKCAHATGVKTHELRLHPYLFPTGLKGEPTFKEGGNPTLDAKNFWIDARRGIIRAPIDRIGLGGYLSLVEPYPDFQEYIAGLTKEFRLLKSFHQGDKAYTAPFKVAILTAWGSLRSWQASGHFTPGVDYNELIESLAGLPLDVTFISFDDILVQGVPKDVKVIINCGREGSAWSGGHYWEEPLINEILTEWVQKGGGLIGIAEPSAAPEPGQLFRLSHLLGLDRDRGERLANGKYKYAAPEGPHFITADLEGELDLGRDVDGIYALGPTLQVLAEKNGSPRIATNTFGKGRSVYLSGFKFAPQNTRLIHRAIHWAAAREGDFQKWNCTNIRTECAYFPKRRKLVVINNSDTAQKTKVWDAEGKARAVSLKAHGIVILDI
;
A
#
# COMPACT_ATOMS: atom_id res chain seq x y z
N MET A 1 -6.10 35.67 8.78
CA MET A 1 -5.89 35.25 10.18
C MET A 1 -4.51 34.69 10.30
N THR A 2 -3.69 35.15 11.23
CA THR A 2 -2.43 34.52 11.62
C THR A 2 -2.79 33.17 12.25
N LEU A 3 -2.14 32.08 11.79
CA LEU A 3 -2.29 30.73 12.34
C LEU A 3 -1.72 30.77 13.79
N ASN A 4 -2.56 30.98 14.76
CA ASN A 4 -2.21 30.85 16.17
C ASN A 4 -2.70 29.46 16.61
N SER A 5 -1.82 28.47 16.61
CA SER A 5 -2.07 27.26 17.40
C SER A 5 -1.78 27.61 18.87
N SER A 6 -2.62 27.19 19.78
CA SER A 6 -2.38 27.28 21.23
C SER A 6 -1.16 26.43 21.64
N GLU A 7 -0.76 25.47 20.83
CA GLU A 7 0.39 24.60 21.00
C GLU A 7 1.51 25.03 20.04
N THR A 8 2.58 25.59 20.58
CA THR A 8 3.77 25.96 19.81
C THR A 8 4.79 24.82 19.71
N THR A 9 4.65 23.78 20.52
CA THR A 9 5.56 22.64 20.65
C THR A 9 4.78 21.32 20.70
N GLY A 10 5.47 20.22 20.46
CA GLY A 10 4.93 18.87 20.53
C GLY A 10 4.47 18.30 19.18
N SER A 11 4.21 17.01 19.19
CA SER A 11 3.72 16.24 18.05
C SER A 11 4.63 16.25 16.82
N PHE A 12 5.92 16.46 17.02
CA PHE A 12 6.92 16.44 15.96
C PHE A 12 8.18 15.67 16.36
N THR A 13 8.59 14.74 15.50
CA THR A 13 9.79 13.93 15.66
C THR A 13 10.82 14.29 14.61
N LEU A 14 12.06 14.63 15.00
CA LEU A 14 13.16 14.87 14.08
C LEU A 14 14.26 13.82 14.24
N PRO A 15 15.03 13.52 13.17
CA PRO A 15 16.23 12.70 13.30
C PRO A 15 17.32 13.46 14.04
N GLY A 16 17.96 12.83 15.02
CA GLY A 16 19.21 13.28 15.60
C GLY A 16 20.40 12.71 14.82
N GLN A 17 21.53 13.40 14.84
CA GLN A 17 22.74 12.97 14.15
C GLN A 17 23.98 13.30 14.95
N ALA A 18 24.82 12.30 15.21
CA ALA A 18 26.11 12.48 15.89
C ALA A 18 27.03 13.42 15.11
N GLY A 19 27.69 14.35 15.81
CA GLY A 19 28.50 15.42 15.23
C GLY A 19 27.73 16.64 14.76
N TYR A 20 26.39 16.64 14.89
CA TYR A 20 25.49 17.75 14.55
C TYR A 20 24.53 18.08 15.71
N GLU A 21 25.00 17.96 16.95
CA GLU A 21 24.21 18.13 18.15
C GLU A 21 23.58 19.52 18.22
N ARG A 22 24.37 20.56 17.97
CA ARG A 22 23.89 21.96 17.96
C ARG A 22 22.81 22.15 16.91
N LEU A 23 23.02 21.69 15.67
CA LEU A 23 22.02 21.77 14.60
C LEU A 23 20.74 21.03 14.99
N THR A 24 20.88 19.85 15.58
CA THR A 24 19.76 19.02 16.04
C THR A 24 18.90 19.77 17.08
N LEU A 25 19.54 20.37 18.10
CA LEU A 25 18.84 21.08 19.17
C LEU A 25 18.24 22.41 18.67
N ASP A 26 18.95 23.14 17.82
CA ASP A 26 18.46 24.40 17.23
C ASP A 26 17.21 24.13 16.35
N LEU A 27 17.22 23.09 15.52
CA LEU A 27 16.08 22.71 14.69
C LEU A 27 14.94 22.09 15.51
N ALA A 28 15.23 21.32 16.55
CA ALA A 28 14.21 20.81 17.47
C ALA A 28 13.42 21.97 18.10
N LYS A 29 14.12 23.00 18.58
CA LYS A 29 13.50 24.22 19.11
C LYS A 29 12.73 24.98 18.02
N LYS A 30 13.34 25.20 16.85
CA LYS A 30 12.74 25.96 15.73
C LYS A 30 11.45 25.31 15.23
N TRP A 31 11.42 23.98 15.12
CA TRP A 31 10.26 23.22 14.65
C TRP A 31 9.27 22.85 15.76
N GLY A 32 9.63 23.14 17.02
CA GLY A 32 8.84 22.81 18.20
C GLY A 32 8.70 21.31 18.39
N ALA A 33 9.77 20.56 18.20
CA ALA A 33 9.78 19.11 18.42
C ALA A 33 9.64 18.80 19.92
N ASP A 34 9.15 17.60 20.21
CA ASP A 34 9.14 17.01 21.55
C ASP A 34 9.92 15.70 21.58
N THR A 35 10.37 15.22 20.44
CA THR A 35 11.02 13.92 20.28
C THR A 35 12.18 14.00 19.31
N ILE A 36 13.30 13.40 19.68
CA ILE A 36 14.48 13.18 18.82
C ILE A 36 14.64 11.66 18.66
N ARG A 37 14.86 11.22 17.44
CA ARG A 37 15.07 9.81 17.14
C ARG A 37 16.49 9.52 16.65
N ASP A 38 17.02 8.36 17.00
CA ASP A 38 18.17 7.78 16.31
C ASP A 38 17.78 7.15 14.98
N SER A 39 18.77 6.65 14.26
CA SER A 39 18.59 5.77 13.08
C SER A 39 19.05 4.37 13.43
N ASP A 40 18.59 3.38 12.65
CA ASP A 40 19.00 1.99 12.85
C ASP A 40 20.53 1.85 12.82
N GLY A 41 21.07 1.19 13.85
CA GLY A 41 22.51 1.01 14.01
C GLY A 41 23.29 2.26 14.43
N THR A 42 22.62 3.37 14.84
CA THR A 42 23.27 4.58 15.35
C THR A 42 22.87 4.82 16.81
N GLN A 43 23.66 5.66 17.50
CA GLN A 43 23.33 6.14 18.84
C GLN A 43 23.38 7.66 18.86
N LEU A 44 22.47 8.27 19.64
CA LEU A 44 22.51 9.70 19.91
C LEU A 44 23.60 10.02 20.92
N SER A 45 24.20 11.21 20.78
CA SER A 45 25.21 11.67 21.73
C SER A 45 24.59 11.93 23.12
N PRO A 46 25.39 11.86 24.21
CA PRO A 46 24.92 12.20 25.55
C PRO A 46 24.32 13.60 25.65
N GLU A 47 24.81 14.56 24.88
CA GLU A 47 24.28 15.94 24.83
C GLU A 47 22.82 15.95 24.37
N ILE A 48 22.49 15.18 23.34
CA ILE A 48 21.11 15.07 22.86
C ILE A 48 20.24 14.30 23.85
N VAL A 49 20.73 13.17 24.33
CA VAL A 49 19.99 12.30 25.28
C VAL A 49 19.61 13.05 26.54
N GLN A 50 20.49 13.91 27.05
CA GLN A 50 20.29 14.72 28.27
C GLN A 50 19.55 16.03 28.04
N SER A 51 19.15 16.33 26.81
CA SER A 51 18.52 17.61 26.45
C SER A 51 17.07 17.76 26.88
N GLY A 52 16.45 16.68 27.43
CA GLY A 52 15.07 16.67 27.94
C GLY A 52 14.00 16.39 26.89
N TYR A 53 14.38 16.03 25.67
CA TYR A 53 13.47 15.52 24.66
C TYR A 53 13.18 14.03 24.88
N ASP A 54 11.99 13.59 24.45
CA ASP A 54 11.73 12.15 24.31
C ASP A 54 12.69 11.53 23.30
N ILE A 55 13.21 10.35 23.60
CA ILE A 55 14.17 9.64 22.76
C ILE A 55 13.50 8.42 22.12
N TYR A 56 13.47 8.38 20.78
CA TYR A 56 13.09 7.20 20.02
C TYR A 56 14.33 6.45 19.58
N SER A 57 14.50 5.24 20.08
CA SER A 57 15.59 4.37 19.64
C SER A 57 15.08 3.28 18.73
N THR A 58 15.80 3.09 17.62
CA THR A 58 15.42 2.21 16.53
C THR A 58 16.12 0.87 16.64
N VAL A 59 15.38 -0.22 16.50
CA VAL A 59 15.91 -1.58 16.48
C VAL A 59 15.34 -2.40 15.32
N CYS A 60 16.22 -3.16 14.64
CA CYS A 60 15.85 -4.16 13.65
C CYS A 60 16.32 -5.54 14.12
N LEU A 61 15.41 -6.33 14.67
CA LEU A 61 15.74 -7.57 15.36
C LEU A 61 16.37 -8.63 14.44
N VAL A 62 15.86 -8.79 13.22
CA VAL A 62 16.27 -9.90 12.33
C VAL A 62 17.63 -9.73 11.70
N ARG A 63 18.18 -8.52 11.67
CA ARG A 63 19.53 -8.25 11.12
C ARG A 63 20.54 -7.78 12.17
N SER A 64 20.17 -7.77 13.44
CA SER A 64 21.06 -7.30 14.51
C SER A 64 22.07 -8.36 14.99
N VAL A 65 21.89 -9.64 14.63
CA VAL A 65 22.70 -10.76 15.11
C VAL A 65 23.62 -11.33 14.03
N GLN A 66 24.31 -10.47 13.31
CA GLN A 66 25.10 -10.84 12.13
C GLN A 66 26.23 -11.86 12.40
N PRO A 67 27.00 -11.80 13.50
CA PRO A 67 27.98 -12.84 13.79
C PRO A 67 27.35 -14.24 13.84
N TRP A 68 26.21 -14.37 14.51
CA TRP A 68 25.47 -15.63 14.59
C TRP A 68 24.87 -16.04 13.23
N ALA A 69 24.35 -15.08 12.46
CA ALA A 69 23.76 -15.33 11.15
C ALA A 69 24.79 -15.94 10.17
N ARG A 70 26.03 -15.44 10.16
CA ARG A 70 27.12 -15.96 9.32
C ARG A 70 27.49 -17.40 9.64
N GLU A 71 27.40 -17.81 10.90
CA GLU A 71 27.71 -19.17 11.35
C GLU A 71 26.54 -20.14 11.16
N ASN A 72 25.33 -19.61 10.91
CA ASN A 72 24.08 -20.38 10.90
C ASN A 72 23.25 -20.18 9.62
N LEU A 73 23.87 -20.39 8.44
CA LEU A 73 23.21 -20.22 7.14
C LEU A 73 21.83 -20.91 7.06
N ALA A 74 21.71 -22.13 7.61
CA ALA A 74 20.46 -22.89 7.64
C ALA A 74 19.33 -22.23 8.46
N LYS A 75 19.62 -21.15 9.18
CA LYS A 75 18.68 -20.39 10.00
C LYS A 75 18.35 -19.00 9.42
N LEU A 76 18.84 -18.72 8.21
CA LEU A 76 18.46 -17.51 7.49
C LEU A 76 17.07 -17.67 6.86
N GLN A 77 16.47 -16.55 6.56
CA GLN A 77 15.22 -16.52 5.80
C GLN A 77 15.43 -17.06 4.39
N GLN A 78 14.41 -17.68 3.84
CA GLN A 78 14.44 -18.35 2.55
C GLN A 78 13.21 -17.96 1.72
N ASN A 79 13.32 -18.13 0.39
CA ASN A 79 12.20 -18.02 -0.53
C ASN A 79 12.18 -19.21 -1.49
N PHE A 80 10.99 -19.55 -1.99
CA PHE A 80 10.90 -20.29 -3.23
C PHE A 80 11.14 -19.35 -4.40
N LEU A 81 12.03 -19.75 -5.29
CA LEU A 81 12.31 -19.07 -6.55
C LEU A 81 11.99 -20.01 -7.71
N MET A 82 11.61 -19.46 -8.85
CA MET A 82 11.43 -20.20 -10.09
C MET A 82 12.58 -19.87 -11.06
N SER A 83 13.27 -20.88 -11.55
CA SER A 83 14.27 -20.69 -12.60
C SER A 83 13.65 -20.06 -13.85
N PHE A 84 14.44 -19.32 -14.62
CA PHE A 84 13.99 -18.88 -15.94
C PHE A 84 13.60 -20.11 -16.79
N PRO A 85 12.53 -20.01 -17.61
CA PRO A 85 12.08 -21.10 -18.47
C PRO A 85 13.13 -21.45 -19.51
N LEU A 86 13.45 -22.74 -19.64
CA LEU A 86 14.30 -23.25 -20.71
C LEU A 86 13.52 -24.20 -21.63
N VAL A 87 13.71 -24.02 -22.93
CA VAL A 87 13.15 -24.92 -23.94
C VAL A 87 14.05 -26.13 -24.12
N ALA A 88 13.49 -27.34 -24.04
CA ALA A 88 14.24 -28.57 -24.25
C ALA A 88 14.54 -28.77 -25.74
N GLU A 89 15.81 -28.89 -26.09
CA GLU A 89 16.26 -29.23 -27.46
C GLU A 89 16.37 -30.75 -27.68
N ARG A 90 16.50 -31.50 -26.56
CA ARG A 90 16.69 -32.96 -26.53
C ARG A 90 16.10 -33.55 -25.24
N SER A 91 16.08 -34.88 -25.13
CA SER A 91 15.48 -35.61 -23.99
C SER A 91 16.21 -35.41 -22.64
N VAL A 92 17.38 -34.81 -22.62
CA VAL A 92 18.09 -34.42 -21.40
C VAL A 92 18.26 -32.91 -21.37
N LEU A 93 17.65 -32.27 -20.36
CA LEU A 93 17.75 -30.84 -20.14
C LEU A 93 18.52 -30.54 -18.85
N LYS A 94 19.42 -29.58 -18.86
CA LYS A 94 20.16 -29.10 -17.70
C LYS A 94 19.79 -27.67 -17.40
N ILE A 95 19.39 -27.37 -16.17
CA ILE A 95 18.97 -26.06 -15.71
C ILE A 95 19.85 -25.64 -14.53
N ASP A 96 20.50 -24.48 -14.61
CA ASP A 96 21.03 -23.77 -13.45
C ASP A 96 19.89 -22.96 -12.83
N PRO A 97 19.32 -23.37 -11.69
CA PRO A 97 18.10 -22.75 -11.18
C PRO A 97 18.28 -21.30 -10.75
N ILE A 98 19.49 -20.91 -10.31
CA ILE A 98 19.79 -19.55 -9.84
C ILE A 98 20.33 -18.63 -10.95
N LYS A 99 20.49 -19.12 -12.18
CA LYS A 99 20.94 -18.32 -13.29
C LYS A 99 19.97 -17.17 -13.56
N GLY A 100 20.49 -15.95 -13.66
CA GLY A 100 19.72 -14.74 -13.86
C GLY A 100 19.27 -14.05 -12.58
N PHE A 101 19.37 -14.69 -11.41
CA PHE A 101 19.18 -14.04 -10.12
C PHE A 101 20.49 -13.41 -9.60
N PHE A 102 20.32 -12.35 -8.81
CA PHE A 102 21.46 -11.67 -8.20
C PHE A 102 22.09 -12.55 -7.10
N ARG A 103 23.29 -13.07 -7.39
CA ARG A 103 23.96 -14.06 -6.53
C ARG A 103 24.48 -13.49 -5.20
N GLU A 104 24.55 -12.18 -5.06
CA GLU A 104 24.84 -11.56 -3.77
C GLU A 104 23.60 -11.52 -2.84
N GLN A 105 22.40 -11.66 -3.40
CA GLN A 105 21.15 -11.71 -2.65
C GLN A 105 20.78 -13.13 -2.24
N PHE A 106 21.04 -14.12 -3.10
CA PHE A 106 20.56 -15.48 -2.91
C PHE A 106 21.64 -16.55 -3.03
N VAL A 107 21.50 -17.58 -2.20
CA VAL A 107 22.26 -18.83 -2.29
C VAL A 107 21.27 -20.01 -2.32
N VAL A 108 21.46 -20.92 -3.29
CA VAL A 108 20.62 -22.12 -3.42
C VAL A 108 20.66 -22.94 -2.13
N ASN A 109 19.52 -23.31 -1.59
CA ASN A 109 19.45 -24.20 -0.44
C ASN A 109 19.73 -25.65 -0.88
N ALA A 110 20.98 -26.08 -0.68
CA ALA A 110 21.41 -27.46 -0.87
C ALA A 110 21.47 -28.26 0.45
N ILE A 111 21.02 -27.68 1.57
CA ILE A 111 21.04 -28.31 2.91
C ILE A 111 19.80 -29.19 3.09
N ASP A 112 18.64 -28.65 2.73
CA ASP A 112 17.37 -29.40 2.78
C ASP A 112 17.19 -30.26 1.53
N ASP A 113 16.48 -31.38 1.67
CA ASP A 113 16.27 -32.35 0.57
C ASP A 113 15.48 -31.74 -0.60
N PRO A 114 16.11 -31.51 -1.77
CA PRO A 114 15.43 -30.97 -2.95
C PRO A 114 14.26 -31.86 -3.42
N LYS A 115 14.36 -33.18 -3.26
CA LYS A 115 13.29 -34.11 -3.66
C LYS A 115 12.02 -33.93 -2.83
N LYS A 116 12.16 -33.40 -1.62
CA LYS A 116 11.03 -33.14 -0.74
C LYS A 116 10.38 -31.78 -1.03
N TRP A 117 11.17 -30.76 -1.27
CA TRP A 117 10.71 -29.38 -1.23
C TRP A 117 10.64 -28.70 -2.60
N TRP A 118 11.41 -29.14 -3.57
CA TRP A 118 11.44 -28.54 -4.90
C TRP A 118 10.45 -29.25 -5.84
N GLN A 119 10.01 -28.50 -6.86
CA GLN A 119 9.21 -29.03 -7.96
C GLN A 119 9.83 -28.63 -9.29
N VAL A 120 9.71 -29.50 -10.26
CA VAL A 120 10.08 -29.23 -11.66
C VAL A 120 8.81 -29.31 -12.49
N PHE A 121 8.57 -28.32 -13.33
CA PHE A 121 7.37 -28.25 -14.16
C PHE A 121 7.71 -28.25 -15.65
N ASP A 122 6.94 -28.99 -16.40
CA ASP A 122 6.75 -28.77 -17.82
C ASP A 122 5.68 -27.68 -18.00
N ARG A 123 6.11 -26.44 -18.23
CA ARG A 123 5.22 -25.28 -18.36
C ARG A 123 4.43 -25.26 -19.65
N THR A 124 4.76 -26.11 -20.63
CA THR A 124 3.96 -26.26 -21.86
C THR A 124 2.69 -27.05 -21.59
N THR A 125 2.77 -28.06 -20.70
CA THR A 125 1.63 -28.88 -20.32
C THR A 125 1.00 -28.49 -19.00
N GLY A 126 1.70 -27.69 -18.18
CA GLY A 126 1.30 -27.35 -16.81
C GLY A 126 1.53 -28.50 -15.80
N LEU A 127 2.15 -29.60 -16.21
CA LEU A 127 2.33 -30.78 -15.35
C LEU A 127 3.65 -30.76 -14.59
N GLU A 128 3.61 -31.23 -13.34
CA GLU A 128 4.81 -31.50 -12.55
C GLU A 128 5.58 -32.69 -13.14
N VAL A 129 6.88 -32.51 -13.35
CA VAL A 129 7.78 -33.59 -13.78
C VAL A 129 7.99 -34.56 -12.60
N PRO A 130 7.73 -35.85 -12.77
CA PRO A 130 7.89 -36.84 -11.70
C PRO A 130 9.28 -36.77 -11.04
N LYS A 131 9.35 -36.85 -9.73
CA LYS A 131 10.59 -36.69 -8.93
C LYS A 131 11.72 -37.66 -9.37
N LYS A 132 11.38 -38.85 -9.90
CA LYS A 132 12.35 -39.81 -10.45
C LYS A 132 13.00 -39.37 -11.77
N GLN A 133 12.45 -38.38 -12.46
CA GLN A 133 12.93 -37.95 -13.78
C GLN A 133 13.89 -36.74 -13.71
N TRP A 134 14.13 -36.20 -12.54
CA TRP A 134 15.10 -35.09 -12.39
C TRP A 134 16.00 -35.33 -11.18
N GLU A 135 17.18 -34.69 -11.22
CA GLU A 135 18.18 -34.74 -10.14
C GLU A 135 18.86 -33.39 -9.99
N PHE A 136 19.10 -32.97 -8.76
CA PHE A 136 19.93 -31.81 -8.43
C PHE A 136 21.30 -32.26 -7.99
N SER A 137 22.33 -31.64 -8.51
CA SER A 137 23.73 -31.86 -8.11
C SER A 137 24.21 -30.69 -7.26
N PRO A 138 24.39 -30.83 -5.93
CA PRO A 138 24.93 -29.76 -5.08
C PRO A 138 26.32 -29.29 -5.49
N ARG A 139 27.13 -30.19 -6.09
CA ARG A 139 28.47 -29.87 -6.53
C ARG A 139 28.51 -28.88 -7.71
N THR A 140 27.55 -29.02 -8.64
CA THR A 140 27.51 -28.19 -9.87
C THR A 140 26.41 -27.13 -9.82
N GLY A 141 25.47 -27.20 -8.86
CA GLY A 141 24.31 -26.35 -8.80
C GLY A 141 23.24 -26.62 -9.88
N ILE A 142 23.39 -27.72 -10.66
CA ILE A 142 22.57 -27.99 -11.84
C ILE A 142 21.47 -29.01 -11.52
N VAL A 143 20.25 -28.72 -11.99
CA VAL A 143 19.15 -29.69 -12.11
C VAL A 143 19.20 -30.34 -13.49
N THR A 144 19.23 -31.67 -13.52
CA THR A 144 19.19 -32.45 -14.76
C THR A 144 17.85 -33.14 -14.88
N ILE A 145 17.09 -32.87 -15.94
CA ILE A 145 15.80 -33.49 -16.27
C ILE A 145 16.03 -34.55 -17.33
N LYS A 146 15.59 -35.80 -17.08
CA LYS A 146 15.63 -36.92 -18.02
C LYS A 146 14.23 -37.12 -18.62
N GLY A 147 14.16 -37.41 -19.91
CA GLY A 147 12.89 -37.57 -20.62
C GLY A 147 12.17 -36.28 -20.94
N ALA A 148 12.88 -35.15 -21.01
CA ALA A 148 12.33 -33.89 -21.46
C ALA A 148 11.82 -33.99 -22.90
N ILE A 149 10.69 -33.37 -23.19
CA ILE A 149 10.07 -33.35 -24.54
C ILE A 149 10.62 -32.17 -25.32
N LYS A 150 11.16 -32.43 -26.50
CA LYS A 150 11.71 -31.38 -27.36
C LYS A 150 10.65 -30.32 -27.68
N GLY A 151 11.02 -29.05 -27.53
CA GLY A 151 10.14 -27.90 -27.74
C GLY A 151 9.31 -27.49 -26.52
N HIS A 152 9.26 -28.31 -25.47
CA HIS A 152 8.57 -27.95 -24.24
C HIS A 152 9.43 -27.04 -23.35
N LYS A 153 8.77 -26.16 -22.57
CA LYS A 153 9.39 -25.24 -21.62
C LYS A 153 9.41 -25.86 -20.22
N TYR A 154 10.55 -25.81 -19.56
CA TYR A 154 10.71 -26.36 -18.21
C TYR A 154 11.19 -25.28 -17.24
N THR A 155 10.72 -25.36 -16.00
CA THR A 155 11.18 -24.56 -14.87
C THR A 155 11.46 -25.41 -13.66
N VAL A 156 12.28 -24.89 -12.76
CA VAL A 156 12.57 -25.48 -11.46
C VAL A 156 12.14 -24.49 -10.38
N ASN A 157 11.24 -24.91 -9.51
CA ASN A 157 10.92 -24.18 -8.29
C ASN A 157 11.84 -24.70 -7.18
N PHE A 158 12.65 -23.84 -6.60
CA PHE A 158 13.69 -24.21 -5.66
C PHE A 158 13.74 -23.28 -4.46
N LEU A 159 14.29 -23.74 -3.34
CA LEU A 159 14.55 -22.90 -2.17
C LEU A 159 15.90 -22.23 -2.28
N ALA A 160 15.93 -20.95 -1.88
CA ALA A 160 17.15 -20.19 -1.75
C ALA A 160 17.20 -19.42 -0.42
N PHE A 161 18.37 -19.41 0.24
CA PHE A 161 18.61 -18.55 1.40
C PHE A 161 18.80 -17.11 0.94
N ARG A 162 18.20 -16.15 1.67
CA ARG A 162 18.48 -14.72 1.53
C ARG A 162 19.71 -14.35 2.33
N ILE A 163 20.76 -13.98 1.65
CA ILE A 163 22.02 -13.58 2.27
C ILE A 163 22.23 -12.05 2.27
N TRP A 164 21.31 -11.31 1.67
CA TRP A 164 21.24 -9.85 1.74
C TRP A 164 19.78 -9.41 1.93
N GLU A 165 19.50 -8.74 3.03
CA GLU A 165 18.16 -8.32 3.43
C GLU A 165 17.77 -7.00 2.73
N GLU A 166 16.51 -6.85 2.35
CA GLU A 166 16.02 -5.80 1.44
C GLU A 166 16.20 -4.38 1.97
N ILE A 167 16.02 -4.14 3.26
CA ILE A 167 16.25 -2.81 3.83
C ILE A 167 17.74 -2.48 3.85
N SER A 168 18.59 -3.46 4.07
CA SER A 168 20.04 -3.30 3.91
C SER A 168 20.39 -2.98 2.46
N MET A 169 19.80 -3.69 1.48
CA MET A 169 19.95 -3.41 0.05
C MET A 169 19.49 -1.99 -0.28
N TYR A 170 18.31 -1.59 0.18
CA TYR A 170 17.77 -0.25 0.00
C TYR A 170 18.71 0.83 0.53
N ASN A 171 19.26 0.65 1.74
CA ASN A 171 20.19 1.59 2.34
C ASN A 171 21.52 1.67 1.58
N HIS A 172 22.03 0.57 1.02
CA HIS A 172 23.20 0.60 0.17
C HIS A 172 23.01 1.50 -1.06
N ILE A 173 21.81 1.49 -1.64
CA ILE A 173 21.48 2.30 -2.82
C ILE A 173 21.22 3.76 -2.42
N THR A 174 20.29 4.00 -1.53
CA THR A 174 19.80 5.36 -1.19
C THR A 174 20.83 6.18 -0.41
N ASN A 175 21.65 5.51 0.41
CA ASN A 175 22.65 6.13 1.26
C ASN A 175 24.08 5.98 0.73
N ASN A 176 24.22 5.35 -0.43
CA ASN A 176 25.53 5.09 -1.07
C ASN A 176 26.53 4.42 -0.10
N TRP A 177 26.08 3.32 0.55
CA TRP A 177 26.90 2.64 1.57
C TRP A 177 28.12 1.91 1.04
N GLY A 178 28.25 1.74 -0.28
CA GLY A 178 29.45 1.17 -0.93
C GLY A 178 29.82 -0.21 -0.38
N ASP A 179 31.00 -0.32 0.22
CA ASP A 179 31.56 -1.57 0.72
C ASP A 179 31.07 -1.99 2.13
N ARG A 180 30.02 -1.37 2.67
CA ARG A 180 29.46 -1.81 3.94
C ARG A 180 28.96 -3.25 3.84
N GLU A 181 29.02 -3.97 4.97
CA GLU A 181 28.58 -5.34 5.06
C GLU A 181 27.11 -5.51 4.61
N HIS A 182 26.85 -6.53 3.78
CA HIS A 182 25.52 -7.00 3.45
C HIS A 182 24.93 -7.76 4.65
N LEU A 183 23.83 -7.24 5.20
CA LEU A 183 23.20 -7.83 6.37
C LEU A 183 22.21 -8.91 5.94
N ALA A 184 22.39 -10.11 6.51
CA ALA A 184 21.45 -11.22 6.30
C ALA A 184 20.30 -11.19 7.30
N ALA A 185 19.12 -11.64 6.87
CA ALA A 185 17.95 -11.77 7.75
C ALA A 185 17.85 -13.18 8.34
N VAL A 186 17.84 -13.28 9.68
CA VAL A 186 17.63 -14.56 10.37
C VAL A 186 16.14 -14.91 10.41
N ASP A 187 15.81 -16.22 10.39
CA ASP A 187 14.42 -16.70 10.42
C ASP A 187 13.99 -17.04 11.87
N PRO A 188 13.13 -16.22 12.49
CA PRO A 188 12.64 -16.47 13.84
C PRO A 188 11.69 -17.66 13.97
N MET A 189 11.29 -18.30 12.86
CA MET A 189 10.54 -19.56 12.91
C MET A 189 11.34 -20.70 13.57
N HIS A 190 12.66 -20.57 13.63
CA HIS A 190 13.53 -21.46 14.36
C HIS A 190 13.64 -21.08 15.85
N PRO A 191 13.37 -22.00 16.81
CA PRO A 191 13.45 -21.70 18.25
C PRO A 191 14.82 -21.19 18.71
N GLU A 192 15.90 -21.63 18.06
CA GLU A 192 17.26 -21.19 18.36
C GLU A 192 17.44 -19.71 17.97
N THR A 193 16.91 -19.32 16.83
CA THR A 193 16.93 -17.92 16.36
C THR A 193 16.13 -17.04 17.31
N GLN A 194 14.95 -17.48 17.79
CA GLN A 194 14.17 -16.73 18.78
C GLN A 194 14.98 -16.46 20.05
N LYS A 195 15.68 -17.47 20.57
CA LYS A 195 16.54 -17.31 21.77
C LYS A 195 17.63 -16.27 21.56
N VAL A 196 18.30 -16.29 20.42
CA VAL A 196 19.37 -15.35 20.09
C VAL A 196 18.82 -13.93 19.94
N ILE A 197 17.70 -13.77 19.24
CA ILE A 197 17.02 -12.46 19.09
C ILE A 197 16.60 -11.89 20.46
N LEU A 198 15.95 -12.69 21.31
CA LEU A 198 15.51 -12.22 22.62
C LEU A 198 16.68 -11.89 23.56
N ALA A 199 17.77 -12.67 23.51
CA ALA A 199 18.98 -12.37 24.28
C ALA A 199 19.63 -11.06 23.82
N PHE A 200 19.78 -10.87 22.51
CA PHE A 200 20.25 -9.61 21.94
C PHE A 200 19.34 -8.44 22.37
N PHE A 201 18.04 -8.59 22.20
CA PHE A 201 17.09 -7.51 22.48
C PHE A 201 17.06 -7.11 23.97
N LYS A 202 17.20 -8.08 24.86
CA LYS A 202 17.35 -7.80 26.29
C LYS A 202 18.57 -6.92 26.55
N THR A 203 19.74 -7.30 26.04
CA THR A 203 20.98 -6.53 26.18
C THR A 203 20.82 -5.14 25.58
N TRP A 204 20.27 -5.06 24.38
CA TRP A 204 20.01 -3.78 23.70
C TRP A 204 19.13 -2.84 24.54
N LEU A 205 18.05 -3.35 25.15
CA LEU A 205 17.17 -2.56 26.03
C LEU A 205 17.89 -2.06 27.28
N ASP A 206 18.78 -2.89 27.85
CA ASP A 206 19.56 -2.54 29.05
C ASP A 206 20.64 -1.48 28.70
N GLU A 207 21.16 -1.46 27.49
CA GLU A 207 22.11 -0.48 26.97
C GLU A 207 21.47 0.85 26.53
N HIS A 208 20.12 0.91 26.44
CA HIS A 208 19.38 2.11 26.04
C HIS A 208 18.43 2.60 27.15
N PRO A 209 18.96 2.96 28.36
CA PRO A 209 18.13 3.32 29.50
C PRO A 209 17.30 4.57 29.27
N ASP A 210 17.82 5.54 28.52
CA ASP A 210 17.20 6.84 28.27
C ASP A 210 16.14 6.82 27.16
N THR A 211 16.00 5.71 26.44
CA THR A 211 14.97 5.55 25.43
C THR A 211 13.58 5.59 26.05
N THR A 212 12.71 6.46 25.54
CA THR A 212 11.30 6.55 25.94
C THR A 212 10.41 5.70 25.03
N VAL A 213 10.77 5.59 23.75
CA VAL A 213 10.06 4.79 22.75
C VAL A 213 11.03 3.89 21.99
N VAL A 214 10.78 2.59 22.02
CA VAL A 214 11.45 1.62 21.15
C VAL A 214 10.69 1.54 19.83
N ARG A 215 11.37 1.84 18.75
CA ARG A 215 10.84 1.80 17.40
C ARG A 215 11.33 0.55 16.67
N PHE A 216 10.44 -0.39 16.43
CA PHE A 216 10.72 -1.55 15.60
C PHE A 216 10.70 -1.17 14.12
N THR A 217 11.83 -1.34 13.43
CA THR A 217 11.95 -0.99 12.01
C THR A 217 11.47 -2.11 11.11
N SER A 218 11.66 -3.36 11.51
CA SER A 218 11.21 -4.54 10.79
C SER A 218 10.84 -5.58 11.82
N MET A 219 9.59 -6.05 11.79
CA MET A 219 9.11 -6.90 12.86
C MET A 219 9.52 -8.35 12.68
N PHE A 220 9.95 -8.80 11.57
CA PHE A 220 10.58 -10.11 11.31
C PHE A 220 10.62 -10.42 9.83
N TYR A 221 9.54 -10.23 9.06
CA TYR A 221 9.45 -10.61 7.66
C TYR A 221 9.11 -9.42 6.78
N ASN A 222 9.82 -9.32 5.66
CA ASN A 222 9.59 -8.34 4.61
C ASN A 222 9.23 -9.07 3.32
N PHE A 223 8.57 -8.36 2.41
CA PHE A 223 8.53 -8.78 1.03
C PHE A 223 9.94 -8.83 0.46
N THR A 224 10.19 -9.82 -0.34
CA THR A 224 11.48 -9.99 -0.99
C THR A 224 11.43 -9.41 -2.40
N TRP A 225 12.31 -8.45 -2.66
CA TRP A 225 12.55 -7.98 -4.02
C TRP A 225 13.53 -8.89 -4.70
N PHE A 226 13.13 -9.46 -5.83
CA PHE A 226 14.04 -10.29 -6.62
C PHE A 226 14.82 -9.45 -7.60
N TRP A 227 16.11 -9.37 -7.39
CA TRP A 227 16.99 -8.72 -8.34
C TRP A 227 17.59 -9.73 -9.32
N GLY A 228 17.62 -9.32 -10.62
CA GLY A 228 18.36 -10.02 -11.63
C GLY A 228 19.87 -9.73 -11.58
N ASP A 229 20.62 -10.47 -12.37
CA ASP A 229 22.06 -10.29 -12.51
C ASP A 229 22.48 -9.09 -13.37
N ASP A 230 21.55 -8.46 -14.09
CA ASP A 230 21.81 -7.22 -14.85
C ASP A 230 21.97 -6.01 -13.93
N PRO A 231 23.20 -5.42 -13.83
CA PRO A 231 23.45 -4.27 -12.97
C PRO A 231 22.59 -3.04 -13.30
N ALA A 232 22.21 -2.87 -14.58
CA ALA A 232 21.41 -1.71 -15.01
C ALA A 232 19.98 -1.74 -14.45
N LEU A 233 19.48 -2.93 -14.08
CA LEU A 233 18.11 -3.13 -13.58
C LEU A 233 18.06 -3.21 -12.04
N ARG A 234 19.17 -3.28 -11.34
CA ARG A 234 19.21 -3.43 -9.86
C ARG A 234 18.64 -2.26 -9.08
N TYR A 235 18.50 -1.09 -9.70
CA TYR A 235 17.92 0.12 -9.09
C TYR A 235 16.45 0.29 -9.41
N ILE A 236 15.87 -0.60 -10.20
CA ILE A 236 14.46 -0.60 -10.55
C ILE A 236 13.77 -1.57 -9.60
N TYR A 237 13.19 -1.03 -8.53
CA TYR A 237 12.31 -1.80 -7.67
C TYR A 237 11.08 -2.19 -8.46
N SER A 238 10.91 -3.47 -8.73
CA SER A 238 9.81 -3.95 -9.55
C SER A 238 8.48 -3.90 -8.80
N ASP A 239 8.49 -4.14 -7.49
CA ASP A 239 7.28 -4.00 -6.68
C ASP A 239 7.61 -3.93 -5.18
N TRP A 240 6.98 -2.98 -4.48
CA TRP A 240 6.99 -2.88 -3.03
C TRP A 240 5.91 -3.72 -2.38
N GLY A 241 5.14 -4.42 -3.13
CA GLY A 241 4.00 -5.17 -2.67
C GLY A 241 4.04 -6.64 -3.02
N ASP A 242 5.18 -7.15 -3.45
CA ASP A 242 5.33 -8.57 -3.70
C ASP A 242 5.26 -9.34 -2.39
N TYR A 243 4.25 -10.20 -2.28
CA TYR A 243 4.07 -11.12 -1.16
C TYR A 243 4.94 -12.38 -1.30
N GLU A 244 6.18 -12.19 -1.71
CA GLU A 244 7.14 -13.26 -1.62
C GLU A 244 7.60 -13.41 -0.18
N MET A 245 6.74 -14.06 0.57
CA MET A 245 7.03 -14.39 1.95
C MET A 245 8.23 -15.30 2.02
N THR A 246 9.01 -15.08 3.05
CA THR A 246 9.95 -16.10 3.48
C THR A 246 9.20 -17.36 3.84
N VAL A 247 9.70 -18.46 3.32
CA VAL A 247 9.20 -19.79 3.56
C VAL A 247 10.38 -20.71 3.82
N SER A 248 10.31 -21.51 4.86
CA SER A 248 11.35 -22.50 5.16
C SER A 248 10.73 -23.88 5.33
N PRO A 249 11.51 -24.98 5.16
CA PRO A 249 11.06 -26.32 5.52
C PRO A 249 10.54 -26.43 6.95
N ARG A 250 11.05 -25.60 7.84
CA ARG A 250 10.56 -25.50 9.22
C ARG A 250 9.16 -24.90 9.27
N ALA A 251 8.94 -23.76 8.60
CA ALA A 251 7.65 -23.09 8.54
C ALA A 251 6.59 -24.01 7.92
N LEU A 252 6.91 -24.66 6.79
CA LEU A 252 5.99 -25.59 6.11
C LEU A 252 5.57 -26.76 6.99
N LYS A 253 6.48 -27.33 7.79
CA LYS A 253 6.13 -28.40 8.73
C LYS A 253 5.23 -27.93 9.86
N VAL A 254 5.43 -26.71 10.37
CA VAL A 254 4.58 -26.13 11.41
C VAL A 254 3.20 -25.81 10.85
N PHE A 255 3.15 -25.25 9.65
CA PHE A 255 1.92 -25.00 8.91
C PHE A 255 1.12 -26.31 8.69
N GLU A 256 1.77 -27.35 8.14
CA GLU A 256 1.13 -28.66 7.90
C GLU A 256 0.50 -29.21 9.19
N LYS A 257 1.21 -29.09 10.32
CA LYS A 257 0.69 -29.54 11.61
C LYS A 257 -0.55 -28.75 12.05
N GLN A 258 -0.60 -27.45 11.76
CA GLN A 258 -1.67 -26.56 12.19
C GLN A 258 -2.89 -26.61 11.26
N TYR A 259 -2.68 -26.66 9.94
CA TYR A 259 -3.73 -26.60 8.95
C TYR A 259 -4.13 -27.97 8.35
N GLY A 260 -3.35 -29.02 8.60
CA GLY A 260 -3.67 -30.38 8.18
C GLY A 260 -3.34 -30.72 6.73
N TYR A 261 -2.65 -29.83 5.99
CA TYR A 261 -2.18 -30.06 4.62
C TYR A 261 -0.84 -29.34 4.37
N LEU A 262 -0.09 -29.84 3.38
CA LEU A 262 1.20 -29.28 3.01
C LEU A 262 1.06 -28.32 1.83
N LEU A 263 1.74 -27.18 1.91
CA LEU A 263 1.96 -26.28 0.78
C LEU A 263 3.17 -26.73 -0.03
N THR A 264 3.11 -26.51 -1.32
CA THR A 264 4.16 -26.83 -2.28
C THR A 264 4.88 -25.58 -2.75
N SER A 265 5.99 -25.72 -3.45
CA SER A 265 6.70 -24.57 -4.03
C SER A 265 5.84 -23.79 -5.03
N GLU A 266 4.90 -24.46 -5.72
CA GLU A 266 4.02 -23.78 -6.68
C GLU A 266 2.99 -22.87 -6.01
N ASP A 267 2.57 -23.15 -4.78
CA ASP A 267 1.69 -22.28 -4.01
C ASP A 267 2.32 -20.89 -3.76
N PHE A 268 3.67 -20.81 -3.78
CA PHE A 268 4.43 -19.56 -3.61
C PHE A 268 4.86 -18.95 -4.94
N VAL A 269 5.34 -19.77 -5.86
CA VAL A 269 5.86 -19.30 -7.16
C VAL A 269 4.74 -18.90 -8.12
N ASN A 270 3.58 -19.55 -8.04
CA ASN A 270 2.39 -19.25 -8.83
C ASN A 270 2.69 -19.07 -10.34
N GLY A 271 3.34 -20.07 -10.96
CA GLY A 271 3.68 -20.02 -12.39
C GLY A 271 4.72 -18.97 -12.77
N GLY A 272 5.38 -18.35 -11.80
CA GLY A 272 6.29 -17.23 -11.99
C GLY A 272 5.64 -15.85 -11.82
N LEU A 273 4.34 -15.80 -11.52
CA LEU A 273 3.63 -14.56 -11.17
C LEU A 273 3.88 -14.18 -9.70
N TYR A 274 4.31 -15.14 -8.91
CA TYR A 274 4.41 -15.05 -7.46
C TYR A 274 3.09 -14.58 -6.82
N ASN A 275 3.11 -14.17 -5.57
CA ASN A 275 1.90 -13.76 -4.87
C ASN A 275 1.93 -12.26 -4.53
N SER A 276 2.35 -11.45 -5.47
CA SER A 276 2.36 -9.99 -5.29
C SER A 276 0.97 -9.43 -5.00
N THR A 277 0.93 -8.29 -4.34
CA THR A 277 -0.32 -7.65 -3.89
C THR A 277 -1.28 -7.28 -5.02
N HIS A 278 -0.78 -7.17 -6.26
CA HIS A 278 -1.63 -6.93 -7.42
C HIS A 278 -2.31 -8.20 -7.98
N ASN A 279 -1.92 -9.40 -7.49
CA ASN A 279 -2.57 -10.66 -7.82
C ASN A 279 -3.61 -11.04 -6.77
N ALA A 280 -4.72 -11.58 -7.21
CA ALA A 280 -5.70 -12.17 -6.29
C ALA A 280 -5.10 -13.42 -5.64
N PRO A 281 -5.04 -13.51 -4.29
CA PRO A 281 -4.41 -14.63 -3.61
C PRO A 281 -5.25 -15.90 -3.72
N SER A 282 -4.60 -17.05 -3.82
CA SER A 282 -5.29 -18.34 -3.62
C SER A 282 -5.66 -18.53 -2.14
N HIS A 283 -6.68 -19.36 -1.86
CA HIS A 283 -7.04 -19.70 -0.47
C HIS A 283 -5.88 -20.32 0.28
N ARG A 284 -5.12 -21.22 -0.36
CA ARG A 284 -3.93 -21.86 0.25
C ARG A 284 -2.86 -20.84 0.66
N TYR A 285 -2.65 -19.82 -0.18
CA TYR A 285 -1.71 -18.76 0.15
C TYR A 285 -2.24 -17.84 1.27
N ARG A 286 -3.55 -17.56 1.30
CA ARG A 286 -4.18 -16.84 2.42
C ARG A 286 -4.01 -17.55 3.75
N ASP A 287 -4.19 -18.88 3.77
CA ASP A 287 -3.95 -19.67 4.98
C ASP A 287 -2.50 -19.55 5.46
N TYR A 288 -1.54 -19.48 4.53
CA TYR A 288 -0.14 -19.27 4.89
C TYR A 288 0.11 -17.85 5.41
N MET A 289 -0.53 -16.83 4.84
CA MET A 289 -0.47 -15.45 5.35
C MET A 289 -1.02 -15.38 6.78
N ASP A 290 -2.16 -16.01 7.03
CA ASP A 290 -2.77 -16.05 8.36
C ASP A 290 -1.87 -16.77 9.37
N PHE A 291 -1.28 -17.89 8.97
CA PHE A 291 -0.28 -18.60 9.76
C PHE A 291 0.92 -17.75 10.12
N ILE A 292 1.51 -17.05 9.15
CA ILE A 292 2.65 -16.14 9.40
C ILE A 292 2.23 -14.99 10.29
N HIS A 293 1.04 -14.41 10.06
CA HIS A 293 0.51 -13.34 10.88
C HIS A 293 0.37 -13.76 12.34
N GLY A 294 -0.24 -14.92 12.61
CA GLY A 294 -0.35 -15.48 13.96
C GLY A 294 1.00 -15.69 14.63
N PHE A 295 1.99 -16.21 13.90
CA PHE A 295 3.35 -16.36 14.40
C PHE A 295 4.02 -15.01 14.73
N VAL A 296 3.89 -14.03 13.85
CA VAL A 296 4.50 -12.69 14.03
C VAL A 296 3.86 -11.98 15.22
N VAL A 297 2.53 -12.09 15.39
CA VAL A 297 1.82 -11.56 16.57
C VAL A 297 2.32 -12.20 17.84
N GLU A 298 2.37 -13.54 17.91
CA GLU A 298 2.81 -14.27 19.12
C GLU A 298 4.24 -13.91 19.53
N PHE A 299 5.16 -13.93 18.56
CA PHE A 299 6.57 -13.64 18.86
C PHE A 299 6.83 -12.14 19.05
N GLY A 300 6.17 -11.28 18.28
CA GLY A 300 6.26 -9.83 18.39
C GLY A 300 5.73 -9.31 19.71
N LYS A 301 4.64 -9.91 20.23
CA LYS A 301 4.10 -9.58 21.55
C LYS A 301 5.15 -9.78 22.66
N LYS A 302 5.94 -10.87 22.62
CA LYS A 302 7.02 -11.10 23.58
C LYS A 302 8.04 -9.95 23.56
N CYS A 303 8.37 -9.43 22.38
CA CYS A 303 9.28 -8.28 22.27
C CYS A 303 8.63 -6.99 22.80
N VAL A 304 7.36 -6.76 22.51
CA VAL A 304 6.62 -5.59 23.02
C VAL A 304 6.49 -5.65 24.55
N ASP A 305 6.17 -6.81 25.11
CA ASP A 305 6.09 -7.00 26.56
C ASP A 305 7.44 -6.67 27.26
N MET A 306 8.57 -7.08 26.67
CA MET A 306 9.92 -6.72 27.18
C MET A 306 10.17 -5.21 27.20
N VAL A 307 9.60 -4.47 26.26
CA VAL A 307 9.66 -2.99 26.23
C VAL A 307 8.82 -2.42 27.36
N HIS A 308 7.59 -2.89 27.51
CA HIS A 308 6.65 -2.43 28.54
C HIS A 308 7.14 -2.75 29.98
N GLU A 309 7.77 -3.91 30.20
CA GLU A 309 8.39 -4.27 31.48
C GLU A 309 9.43 -3.24 31.95
N ARG A 310 9.99 -2.45 31.04
CA ARG A 310 10.94 -1.36 31.33
C ARG A 310 10.29 0.03 31.36
N GLY A 311 8.97 0.09 31.38
CA GLY A 311 8.20 1.34 31.41
C GLY A 311 8.31 2.16 30.11
N LYS A 312 8.78 1.57 29.01
CA LYS A 312 8.94 2.22 27.71
C LYS A 312 7.74 1.95 26.81
N LYS A 313 7.58 2.76 25.76
CA LYS A 313 6.56 2.56 24.70
C LYS A 313 7.15 1.77 23.53
N ALA A 314 6.31 0.97 22.88
CA ALA A 314 6.65 0.20 21.69
C ALA A 314 5.91 0.75 20.47
N TYR A 315 6.66 1.22 19.47
CA TYR A 315 6.11 1.67 18.20
C TYR A 315 6.59 0.77 17.07
N VAL A 316 5.71 0.49 16.12
CA VAL A 316 6.07 -0.23 14.90
C VAL A 316 6.11 0.74 13.72
N PHE A 317 7.17 0.63 12.94
CA PHE A 317 7.25 1.30 11.65
C PHE A 317 6.64 0.38 10.61
N TYR A 318 5.50 0.76 10.04
CA TYR A 318 4.81 -0.01 9.02
C TYR A 318 5.04 0.59 7.65
N ASP A 319 5.54 -0.23 6.77
CA ASP A 319 5.60 0.04 5.34
C ASP A 319 4.94 -1.10 4.56
N ASP A 320 4.66 -0.90 3.27
CA ASP A 320 3.84 -1.81 2.49
C ASP A 320 4.51 -3.16 2.23
N HIS A 321 5.82 -3.24 2.42
CA HIS A 321 6.61 -4.45 2.23
C HIS A 321 6.81 -5.30 3.50
N TRP A 322 6.07 -5.05 4.59
CA TRP A 322 6.18 -5.83 5.82
C TRP A 322 5.02 -6.79 5.97
N ILE A 323 5.32 -7.99 6.43
CA ILE A 323 4.40 -9.12 6.50
C ILE A 323 4.16 -9.49 7.96
N GLY A 324 2.90 -9.79 8.29
CA GLY A 324 2.49 -10.21 9.62
C GLY A 324 2.27 -9.06 10.59
N VAL A 325 2.41 -7.81 10.16
CA VAL A 325 2.13 -6.60 10.95
C VAL A 325 1.06 -5.73 10.31
N GLU A 326 0.19 -6.32 9.51
CA GLU A 326 -0.89 -5.61 8.83
C GLU A 326 -1.82 -4.95 9.84
N PRO A 327 -1.88 -3.60 9.89
CA PRO A 327 -2.58 -2.88 10.95
C PRO A 327 -4.12 -3.00 10.87
N TYR A 328 -4.62 -3.60 9.80
CA TYR A 328 -6.04 -3.87 9.59
C TYR A 328 -6.44 -5.31 9.89
N SER A 329 -5.48 -6.16 10.24
CA SER A 329 -5.78 -7.50 10.73
C SER A 329 -6.50 -7.41 12.08
N PRO A 330 -7.48 -8.28 12.33
CA PRO A 330 -8.15 -8.35 13.63
C PRO A 330 -7.19 -8.68 14.78
N HIS A 331 -6.05 -9.32 14.48
CA HIS A 331 -5.02 -9.68 15.46
C HIS A 331 -3.99 -8.59 15.74
N PHE A 332 -3.97 -7.49 14.98
CA PHE A 332 -2.96 -6.45 15.15
C PHE A 332 -2.93 -5.86 16.58
N ALA A 333 -4.10 -5.67 17.19
CA ALA A 333 -4.20 -5.15 18.56
C ALA A 333 -3.55 -6.06 19.61
N GLU A 334 -3.40 -7.36 19.33
CA GLU A 334 -2.81 -8.34 20.24
C GLU A 334 -1.29 -8.14 20.44
N PHE A 335 -0.61 -7.46 19.51
CA PHE A 335 0.79 -7.05 19.70
C PHE A 335 0.98 -6.17 20.94
N GLY A 336 0.01 -5.28 21.22
CA GLY A 336 0.11 -4.29 22.27
C GLY A 336 0.96 -3.07 21.92
N PHE A 337 1.18 -2.77 20.64
CA PHE A 337 1.89 -1.54 20.24
C PHE A 337 1.16 -0.29 20.71
N ASP A 338 1.94 0.70 21.19
CA ASP A 338 1.42 2.01 21.58
C ASP A 338 1.25 2.94 20.38
N GLY A 339 2.02 2.74 19.33
CA GLY A 339 1.98 3.59 18.13
C GLY A 339 2.39 2.90 16.85
N LEU A 340 1.87 3.44 15.75
CA LEU A 340 2.20 3.08 14.38
C LEU A 340 2.86 4.28 13.69
N ILE A 341 3.95 4.03 12.97
CA ILE A 341 4.65 5.02 12.15
C ILE A 341 4.54 4.59 10.69
N LYS A 342 4.07 5.48 9.82
CA LYS A 342 3.94 5.23 8.36
C LYS A 342 4.64 6.33 7.56
N CYS A 343 5.40 5.94 6.54
CA CYS A 343 5.84 6.87 5.50
C CYS A 343 4.67 7.28 4.62
N VAL A 344 4.61 8.54 4.24
CA VAL A 344 3.52 9.04 3.41
C VAL A 344 4.02 9.92 2.27
N PHE A 345 3.52 9.63 1.07
CA PHE A 345 3.75 10.42 -0.14
C PHE A 345 2.49 11.17 -0.56
N ASN A 346 1.31 10.67 -0.14
CA ASN A 346 0.01 11.11 -0.64
C ASN A 346 -1.08 10.99 0.44
N ALA A 347 -2.33 11.35 0.09
CA ALA A 347 -3.43 11.39 1.04
C ALA A 347 -3.94 10.01 1.42
N PHE A 348 -3.95 9.04 0.52
CA PHE A 348 -4.45 7.71 0.86
C PHE A 348 -3.53 7.00 1.87
N GLU A 349 -2.23 7.23 1.85
CA GLU A 349 -1.31 6.69 2.86
C GLU A 349 -1.53 7.32 4.24
N VAL A 350 -1.91 8.58 4.30
CA VAL A 350 -2.38 9.21 5.55
C VAL A 350 -3.62 8.50 6.08
N ARG A 351 -4.60 8.25 5.21
CA ARG A 351 -5.83 7.51 5.58
C ARG A 351 -5.50 6.09 6.03
N LYS A 352 -4.55 5.44 5.39
CA LYS A 352 -4.04 4.13 5.78
C LYS A 352 -3.48 4.14 7.21
N CYS A 353 -2.62 5.09 7.54
CA CYS A 353 -2.08 5.23 8.90
C CYS A 353 -3.20 5.45 9.93
N ALA A 354 -4.08 6.41 9.66
CA ALA A 354 -5.18 6.76 10.57
C ALA A 354 -6.22 5.65 10.76
N HIS A 355 -6.30 4.70 9.84
CA HIS A 355 -7.26 3.60 9.88
C HIS A 355 -6.83 2.44 10.78
N ALA A 356 -5.57 2.41 11.23
CA ALA A 356 -5.06 1.41 12.16
C ALA A 356 -5.67 1.62 13.56
N THR A 357 -6.63 0.80 13.94
CA THR A 357 -7.39 0.97 15.19
C THR A 357 -6.72 0.35 16.42
N GLY A 358 -5.69 -0.48 16.23
CA GLY A 358 -5.02 -1.21 17.31
C GLY A 358 -3.97 -0.41 18.10
N VAL A 359 -3.77 0.87 17.81
CA VAL A 359 -2.77 1.74 18.44
C VAL A 359 -3.38 3.05 18.94
N LYS A 360 -2.68 3.72 19.87
CA LYS A 360 -3.09 5.03 20.41
C LYS A 360 -2.47 6.20 19.66
N THR A 361 -1.29 5.99 19.05
CA THR A 361 -0.54 7.06 18.37
C THR A 361 -0.34 6.73 16.91
N HIS A 362 -0.78 7.62 16.04
CA HIS A 362 -0.56 7.55 14.60
C HIS A 362 0.46 8.62 14.21
N GLU A 363 1.61 8.17 13.71
CA GLU A 363 2.70 9.06 13.33
C GLU A 363 3.03 8.93 11.84
N LEU A 364 3.15 10.07 11.15
CA LEU A 364 3.56 10.12 9.75
C LEU A 364 5.04 10.48 9.63
N ARG A 365 5.75 9.79 8.76
CA ARG A 365 7.05 10.22 8.23
C ARG A 365 6.82 10.93 6.91
N LEU A 366 7.08 12.23 6.91
CA LEU A 366 6.86 13.06 5.75
C LEU A 366 8.01 12.93 4.74
N HIS A 367 7.69 13.10 3.47
CA HIS A 367 8.66 13.29 2.41
C HIS A 367 8.88 14.78 2.11
N PRO A 368 10.05 15.16 1.52
CA PRO A 368 11.15 14.27 1.17
C PRO A 368 11.88 13.76 2.42
N TYR A 369 12.32 12.51 2.40
CA TYR A 369 13.30 12.08 3.36
C TYR A 369 14.59 12.89 3.19
N LEU A 370 15.29 13.10 4.31
CA LEU A 370 16.56 13.81 4.33
C LEU A 370 17.66 12.91 3.76
N PHE A 371 17.56 12.63 2.45
CA PHE A 371 18.51 11.89 1.65
C PHE A 371 19.00 12.74 0.49
N PRO A 372 20.21 12.51 -0.02
CA PRO A 372 20.74 13.23 -1.18
C PRO A 372 19.87 13.06 -2.43
N THR A 373 19.24 11.88 -2.55
CA THR A 373 18.38 11.50 -3.69
C THR A 373 17.05 10.94 -3.24
N GLY A 374 16.02 11.12 -4.05
CA GLY A 374 14.75 10.41 -3.92
C GLY A 374 14.81 8.96 -4.40
N LEU A 375 13.67 8.26 -4.34
CA LEU A 375 13.55 6.83 -4.64
C LEU A 375 13.89 6.46 -6.09
N LYS A 376 13.73 7.39 -7.03
CA LYS A 376 14.07 7.19 -8.46
C LYS A 376 15.44 7.74 -8.82
N GLY A 377 16.27 8.09 -7.83
CA GLY A 377 17.58 8.66 -8.03
C GLY A 377 17.58 10.16 -8.36
N GLU A 378 16.43 10.82 -8.36
CA GLU A 378 16.30 12.26 -8.57
C GLU A 378 16.98 13.04 -7.44
N PRO A 379 17.65 14.19 -7.75
CA PRO A 379 18.25 15.02 -6.73
C PRO A 379 17.23 15.58 -5.74
N THR A 380 17.54 15.51 -4.44
CA THR A 380 16.72 16.12 -3.37
C THR A 380 17.58 17.08 -2.56
N PHE A 381 18.41 16.59 -1.63
CA PHE A 381 19.35 17.40 -0.82
C PHE A 381 20.77 17.39 -1.40
N LYS A 382 20.89 17.60 -2.69
CA LYS A 382 22.16 17.77 -3.41
C LYS A 382 22.00 18.74 -4.57
N GLU A 383 23.08 19.03 -5.26
CA GLU A 383 23.08 19.89 -6.45
C GLU A 383 22.01 19.44 -7.47
N GLY A 384 21.22 20.38 -7.94
CA GLY A 384 20.07 20.15 -8.84
C GLY A 384 18.75 19.81 -8.13
N GLY A 385 18.73 19.58 -6.81
CA GLY A 385 17.53 19.33 -6.03
C GLY A 385 16.87 20.61 -5.50
N ASN A 386 15.57 20.50 -5.16
CA ASN A 386 14.79 21.57 -4.51
C ASN A 386 13.93 20.98 -3.38
N PRO A 387 14.52 20.69 -2.21
CA PRO A 387 13.81 20.02 -1.12
C PRO A 387 12.63 20.83 -0.58
N THR A 388 12.65 22.17 -0.70
CA THR A 388 11.53 23.01 -0.29
C THR A 388 10.32 22.82 -1.19
N LEU A 389 10.53 22.74 -2.51
CA LEU A 389 9.44 22.48 -3.46
C LEU A 389 8.91 21.05 -3.28
N ASP A 390 9.79 20.08 -3.10
CA ASP A 390 9.41 18.69 -2.84
C ASP A 390 8.54 18.57 -1.58
N ALA A 391 8.97 19.22 -0.48
CA ALA A 391 8.20 19.25 0.76
C ALA A 391 6.83 19.91 0.59
N LYS A 392 6.74 20.98 -0.21
CA LYS A 392 5.44 21.61 -0.54
C LYS A 392 4.52 20.66 -1.27
N ASN A 393 5.02 19.97 -2.29
CA ASN A 393 4.23 19.04 -3.10
C ASN A 393 3.71 17.89 -2.25
N PHE A 394 4.58 17.23 -1.47
CA PHE A 394 4.15 16.13 -0.59
C PHE A 394 3.19 16.60 0.52
N TRP A 395 3.39 17.80 1.07
CA TRP A 395 2.50 18.32 2.12
C TRP A 395 1.09 18.60 1.60
N ILE A 396 0.96 19.09 0.37
CA ILE A 396 -0.35 19.34 -0.25
C ILE A 396 -1.17 18.04 -0.29
N ASP A 397 -0.56 16.95 -0.71
CA ASP A 397 -1.23 15.65 -0.79
C ASP A 397 -1.51 15.07 0.61
N ALA A 398 -0.51 15.02 1.49
CA ALA A 398 -0.68 14.54 2.87
C ALA A 398 -1.76 15.33 3.63
N ARG A 399 -1.80 16.66 3.49
CA ARG A 399 -2.76 17.55 4.14
C ARG A 399 -4.21 17.21 3.81
N ARG A 400 -4.49 16.77 2.57
CA ARG A 400 -5.82 16.31 2.13
C ARG A 400 -6.32 15.14 2.99
N GLY A 401 -5.43 14.19 3.31
CA GLY A 401 -5.73 13.09 4.22
C GLY A 401 -5.90 13.55 5.67
N ILE A 402 -5.02 14.45 6.14
CA ILE A 402 -5.01 14.93 7.54
C ILE A 402 -6.28 15.71 7.91
N ILE A 403 -6.87 16.49 7.00
CA ILE A 403 -8.14 17.19 7.30
C ILE A 403 -9.33 16.20 7.42
N ARG A 404 -9.19 14.96 6.99
CA ARG A 404 -10.24 13.92 7.04
C ARG A 404 -10.07 12.92 8.15
N ALA A 405 -8.82 12.66 8.55
CA ALA A 405 -8.49 11.59 9.49
C ALA A 405 -7.52 12.08 10.58
N PRO A 406 -7.71 11.65 11.85
CA PRO A 406 -6.86 12.08 12.94
C PRO A 406 -5.46 11.49 12.80
N ILE A 407 -4.47 12.36 12.91
CA ILE A 407 -3.05 12.02 13.02
C ILE A 407 -2.50 12.69 14.28
N ASP A 408 -1.74 11.94 15.07
CA ASP A 408 -1.24 12.41 16.36
C ASP A 408 0.10 13.11 16.26
N ARG A 409 0.94 12.68 15.32
CA ARG A 409 2.32 13.16 15.16
C ARG A 409 2.74 13.15 13.70
N ILE A 410 3.69 14.03 13.39
CA ILE A 410 4.44 14.00 12.14
C ILE A 410 5.94 14.02 12.44
N GLY A 411 6.77 13.62 11.50
CA GLY A 411 8.21 13.69 11.66
C GLY A 411 8.95 13.55 10.34
N LEU A 412 10.27 13.75 10.40
CA LEU A 412 11.18 13.58 9.27
C LEU A 412 12.05 12.33 9.47
N GLY A 413 12.53 11.77 8.36
CA GLY A 413 13.49 10.67 8.31
C GLY A 413 14.79 11.07 7.61
N GLY A 414 15.87 10.29 7.77
CA GLY A 414 17.15 10.51 7.11
C GLY A 414 18.16 11.31 7.93
N TYR A 415 19.08 12.02 7.26
CA TYR A 415 20.25 12.68 7.85
C TYR A 415 20.03 14.18 8.01
N LEU A 416 20.00 14.66 9.26
CA LEU A 416 19.69 16.05 9.57
C LEU A 416 20.71 17.04 9.02
N SER A 417 21.99 16.67 8.93
CA SER A 417 23.05 17.52 8.36
C SER A 417 22.74 18.04 6.96
N LEU A 418 21.96 17.28 6.19
CA LEU A 418 21.62 17.64 4.81
C LEU A 418 20.74 18.90 4.71
N VAL A 419 20.04 19.31 5.79
CA VAL A 419 19.18 20.49 5.76
C VAL A 419 19.95 21.78 6.04
N GLU A 420 21.19 21.71 6.47
CA GLU A 420 22.00 22.89 6.85
C GLU A 420 22.14 23.90 5.68
N PRO A 421 22.40 23.49 4.42
CA PRO A 421 22.49 24.40 3.28
C PRO A 421 21.14 24.97 2.79
N TYR A 422 20.01 24.55 3.37
CA TYR A 422 18.67 24.88 2.87
C TYR A 422 17.83 25.64 3.91
N PRO A 423 18.13 26.93 4.20
CA PRO A 423 17.41 27.71 5.21
C PRO A 423 15.92 27.92 4.87
N ASP A 424 15.57 27.97 3.59
CA ASP A 424 14.19 28.05 3.12
C ASP A 424 13.38 26.78 3.42
N PHE A 425 14.00 25.62 3.30
CA PHE A 425 13.40 24.33 3.75
C PHE A 425 13.16 24.35 5.25
N GLN A 426 14.15 24.81 6.04
CA GLN A 426 14.01 24.88 7.49
C GLN A 426 12.85 25.80 7.92
N GLU A 427 12.67 26.95 7.26
CA GLU A 427 11.54 27.87 7.51
C GLU A 427 10.22 27.23 7.08
N TYR A 428 10.20 26.57 5.94
CA TYR A 428 9.00 25.89 5.46
C TYR A 428 8.52 24.82 6.45
N ILE A 429 9.40 23.96 6.96
CA ILE A 429 9.06 22.96 7.98
C ILE A 429 8.55 23.62 9.27
N ALA A 430 9.13 24.74 9.70
CA ALA A 430 8.62 25.48 10.87
C ALA A 430 7.18 25.99 10.67
N GLY A 431 6.83 26.41 9.46
CA GLY A 431 5.45 26.77 9.10
C GLY A 431 4.52 25.57 9.06
N LEU A 432 4.96 24.48 8.41
CA LEU A 432 4.23 23.23 8.26
C LEU A 432 3.89 22.60 9.62
N THR A 433 4.81 22.58 10.57
CA THR A 433 4.55 22.01 11.90
C THR A 433 3.48 22.78 12.67
N LYS A 434 3.40 24.10 12.49
CA LYS A 434 2.33 24.94 13.08
C LYS A 434 0.98 24.63 12.43
N GLU A 435 0.94 24.54 11.09
CA GLU A 435 -0.27 24.15 10.37
C GLU A 435 -0.75 22.76 10.81
N PHE A 436 0.16 21.79 10.92
CA PHE A 436 -0.18 20.44 11.39
C PHE A 436 -0.83 20.44 12.79
N ARG A 437 -0.22 21.11 13.77
CA ARG A 437 -0.78 21.19 15.14
C ARG A 437 -2.16 21.79 15.14
N LEU A 438 -2.38 22.81 14.32
CA LEU A 438 -3.71 23.40 14.16
C LEU A 438 -4.71 22.40 13.59
N LEU A 439 -4.37 21.68 12.51
CA LEU A 439 -5.24 20.65 11.92
C LEU A 439 -5.52 19.52 12.90
N LYS A 440 -4.48 19.03 13.59
CA LYS A 440 -4.62 18.02 14.66
C LYS A 440 -5.64 18.47 15.72
N SER A 441 -5.60 19.73 16.12
CA SER A 441 -6.47 20.26 17.18
C SER A 441 -7.95 20.13 16.86
N PHE A 442 -8.33 20.15 15.58
CA PHE A 442 -9.74 20.00 15.17
C PHE A 442 -10.25 18.57 15.38
N HIS A 443 -9.38 17.56 15.26
CA HIS A 443 -9.76 16.17 15.48
C HIS A 443 -9.89 15.76 16.97
N GLN A 444 -9.41 16.59 17.89
CA GLN A 444 -9.52 16.28 19.33
C GLN A 444 -10.96 16.28 19.80
N GLY A 445 -11.56 15.10 19.94
CA GLY A 445 -12.95 14.90 20.38
C GLY A 445 -14.02 15.21 19.32
N ASP A 446 -13.61 15.45 18.07
CA ASP A 446 -14.49 15.68 16.93
C ASP A 446 -14.06 14.87 15.72
N LYS A 447 -14.94 14.70 14.75
CA LYS A 447 -14.69 14.05 13.46
C LYS A 447 -15.15 14.95 12.33
N ALA A 448 -14.38 15.03 11.26
CA ALA A 448 -14.82 15.71 10.06
C ALA A 448 -16.14 15.11 9.52
N TYR A 449 -17.02 15.96 9.05
CA TYR A 449 -18.26 15.53 8.43
C TYR A 449 -18.02 14.58 7.26
N THR A 450 -18.83 13.53 7.18
CA THR A 450 -18.94 12.63 6.03
C THR A 450 -20.38 12.53 5.58
N ALA A 451 -20.61 12.23 4.31
CA ALA A 451 -21.94 11.96 3.78
C ALA A 451 -22.62 10.83 4.58
N PRO A 452 -23.96 10.84 4.73
CA PRO A 452 -24.68 9.91 5.63
C PRO A 452 -24.85 8.51 5.02
N PHE A 453 -23.85 7.99 4.34
CA PHE A 453 -23.81 6.64 3.78
C PHE A 453 -22.35 6.19 3.59
N LYS A 454 -22.15 4.86 3.55
CA LYS A 454 -20.83 4.28 3.31
C LYS A 454 -20.62 3.89 1.86
N VAL A 455 -19.37 4.02 1.45
CA VAL A 455 -18.82 3.56 0.16
C VAL A 455 -17.88 2.41 0.44
N ALA A 456 -18.07 1.26 -0.20
CA ALA A 456 -17.17 0.13 -0.11
C ALA A 456 -16.32 -0.01 -1.39
N ILE A 457 -15.05 -0.24 -1.24
CA ILE A 457 -14.16 -0.66 -2.31
C ILE A 457 -14.08 -2.18 -2.26
N LEU A 458 -14.47 -2.83 -3.35
CA LEU A 458 -14.42 -4.29 -3.50
C LEU A 458 -13.12 -4.70 -4.17
N THR A 459 -12.28 -5.44 -3.45
CA THR A 459 -11.02 -6.00 -3.95
C THR A 459 -10.83 -7.42 -3.44
N ALA A 460 -9.89 -8.18 -4.01
CA ALA A 460 -9.56 -9.52 -3.50
C ALA A 460 -9.00 -9.49 -2.07
N TRP A 461 -8.36 -8.40 -1.67
CA TRP A 461 -7.74 -8.26 -0.35
C TRP A 461 -8.68 -7.69 0.72
N GLY A 462 -9.67 -6.90 0.35
CA GLY A 462 -10.59 -6.25 1.27
C GLY A 462 -9.88 -5.42 2.35
N SER A 463 -10.32 -5.57 3.60
CA SER A 463 -9.79 -4.81 4.74
C SER A 463 -8.31 -5.07 5.01
N LEU A 464 -7.79 -6.25 4.67
CA LEU A 464 -6.37 -6.60 4.89
C LEU A 464 -5.41 -5.64 4.15
N ARG A 465 -5.87 -5.01 3.07
CA ARG A 465 -5.11 -4.04 2.28
C ARG A 465 -5.86 -2.72 2.09
N SER A 466 -6.50 -2.25 3.16
CA SER A 466 -7.22 -0.96 3.16
C SER A 466 -6.28 0.19 2.84
N TRP A 467 -6.67 1.05 1.89
CA TRP A 467 -5.88 2.20 1.47
C TRP A 467 -4.49 1.84 0.96
N GLN A 468 -4.31 0.62 0.50
CA GLN A 468 -3.04 0.17 -0.03
C GLN A 468 -3.12 -0.02 -1.52
N ALA A 469 -2.15 0.58 -2.19
CA ALA A 469 -1.81 0.32 -3.55
C ALA A 469 -0.45 -0.36 -3.61
N SER A 470 -0.20 -1.10 -4.65
CA SER A 470 1.14 -1.60 -4.96
C SER A 470 2.05 -0.42 -5.30
N GLY A 471 3.08 -0.19 -4.48
CA GLY A 471 3.82 1.07 -4.45
C GLY A 471 4.46 1.50 -5.78
N HIS A 472 5.12 0.60 -6.50
CA HIS A 472 5.88 0.92 -7.71
C HIS A 472 5.34 0.24 -8.97
N PHE A 473 4.26 -0.49 -8.88
CA PHE A 473 3.76 -1.34 -9.96
C PHE A 473 2.63 -0.68 -10.75
N THR A 474 2.78 -0.66 -12.07
CA THR A 474 1.89 0.05 -13.00
C THR A 474 0.49 -0.53 -13.20
N PRO A 475 0.19 -1.83 -13.02
CA PRO A 475 -1.19 -2.32 -13.18
C PRO A 475 -2.20 -1.77 -12.17
N GLY A 476 -1.73 -1.23 -11.05
CA GLY A 476 -2.59 -0.61 -10.04
C GLY A 476 -2.94 0.85 -10.30
N VAL A 477 -2.54 1.44 -11.42
CA VAL A 477 -2.65 2.90 -11.63
C VAL A 477 -4.08 3.40 -11.44
N ASP A 478 -5.08 2.80 -12.08
CA ASP A 478 -6.47 3.25 -11.92
C ASP A 478 -6.94 3.20 -10.45
N TYR A 479 -6.54 2.15 -9.75
CA TYR A 479 -6.88 1.96 -8.33
C TYR A 479 -6.17 2.97 -7.42
N ASN A 480 -4.87 3.20 -7.63
CA ASN A 480 -4.09 4.19 -6.86
C ASN A 480 -4.68 5.59 -7.01
N GLU A 481 -4.97 5.98 -8.24
CA GLU A 481 -5.56 7.27 -8.60
C GLU A 481 -6.95 7.45 -7.98
N LEU A 482 -7.74 6.37 -7.94
CA LEU A 482 -9.05 6.36 -7.30
C LEU A 482 -8.95 6.57 -5.79
N ILE A 483 -8.12 5.80 -5.08
CA ILE A 483 -8.03 5.93 -3.61
C ILE A 483 -7.42 7.27 -3.20
N GLU A 484 -6.52 7.86 -4.02
CA GLU A 484 -6.03 9.22 -3.80
C GLU A 484 -7.17 10.25 -3.92
N SER A 485 -8.02 10.11 -4.93
CA SER A 485 -9.21 10.96 -5.06
C SER A 485 -10.15 10.85 -3.86
N LEU A 486 -10.43 9.62 -3.43
CA LEU A 486 -11.34 9.35 -2.30
C LEU A 486 -10.80 9.85 -0.97
N ALA A 487 -9.49 9.88 -0.79
CA ALA A 487 -8.85 10.24 0.47
C ALA A 487 -9.20 11.64 0.97
N GLY A 488 -9.38 12.62 0.05
CA GLY A 488 -9.77 14.00 0.37
C GLY A 488 -11.28 14.25 0.43
N LEU A 489 -12.12 13.29 -0.01
CA LEU A 489 -13.58 13.48 -0.09
C LEU A 489 -14.28 13.28 1.26
N PRO A 490 -15.45 13.96 1.48
CA PRO A 490 -16.25 13.81 2.69
C PRO A 490 -17.07 12.51 2.68
N LEU A 491 -16.41 11.37 2.52
CA LEU A 491 -17.03 10.05 2.41
C LEU A 491 -16.48 9.10 3.49
N ASP A 492 -17.34 8.25 4.00
CA ASP A 492 -16.97 7.11 4.82
C ASP A 492 -16.65 5.93 3.90
N VAL A 493 -15.36 5.65 3.72
CA VAL A 493 -14.84 4.62 2.80
C VAL A 493 -14.41 3.40 3.60
N THR A 494 -14.92 2.24 3.22
CA THR A 494 -14.52 0.93 3.75
C THR A 494 -14.04 0.02 2.63
N PHE A 495 -13.41 -1.09 2.99
CA PHE A 495 -12.87 -2.07 2.05
C PHE A 495 -13.47 -3.43 2.38
N ILE A 496 -13.97 -4.12 1.37
CA ILE A 496 -14.57 -5.46 1.49
C ILE A 496 -13.91 -6.42 0.50
N SER A 497 -13.74 -7.66 0.90
CA SER A 497 -13.26 -8.73 0.02
C SER A 497 -14.42 -9.52 -0.58
N PHE A 498 -14.11 -10.33 -1.57
CA PHE A 498 -15.07 -11.30 -2.12
C PHE A 498 -15.43 -12.37 -1.09
N ASP A 499 -14.48 -12.77 -0.24
CA ASP A 499 -14.76 -13.73 0.84
C ASP A 499 -15.73 -13.12 1.88
N ASP A 500 -15.60 -11.82 2.20
CA ASP A 500 -16.56 -11.14 3.07
C ASP A 500 -17.98 -11.20 2.47
N ILE A 501 -18.10 -10.98 1.16
CA ILE A 501 -19.38 -11.06 0.46
C ILE A 501 -19.96 -12.48 0.51
N LEU A 502 -19.13 -13.51 0.30
CA LEU A 502 -19.57 -14.90 0.35
C LEU A 502 -20.06 -15.32 1.75
N VAL A 503 -19.42 -14.81 2.80
CA VAL A 503 -19.74 -15.19 4.19
C VAL A 503 -20.94 -14.42 4.75
N GLN A 504 -21.03 -13.11 4.49
CA GLN A 504 -22.00 -12.24 5.19
C GLN A 504 -22.83 -11.35 4.25
N GLY A 505 -22.59 -11.43 2.93
CA GLY A 505 -23.22 -10.52 1.96
C GLY A 505 -22.65 -9.11 2.04
N VAL A 506 -23.29 -8.18 1.34
CA VAL A 506 -22.90 -6.76 1.41
C VAL A 506 -23.32 -6.16 2.74
N PRO A 507 -22.45 -5.47 3.49
CA PRO A 507 -22.81 -4.84 4.77
C PRO A 507 -23.96 -3.86 4.61
N LYS A 508 -24.90 -3.87 5.58
CA LYS A 508 -26.19 -3.13 5.50
C LYS A 508 -26.04 -1.61 5.40
N ASP A 509 -24.95 -1.07 5.91
CA ASP A 509 -24.64 0.37 5.91
C ASP A 509 -23.88 0.83 4.65
N VAL A 510 -23.45 -0.11 3.80
CA VAL A 510 -22.88 0.18 2.49
C VAL A 510 -23.97 0.54 1.50
N LYS A 511 -23.82 1.68 0.84
CA LYS A 511 -24.78 2.17 -0.16
C LYS A 511 -24.22 2.13 -1.58
N VAL A 512 -22.90 2.21 -1.73
CA VAL A 512 -22.21 2.16 -3.02
C VAL A 512 -21.04 1.20 -2.91
N ILE A 513 -20.90 0.31 -3.91
CA ILE A 513 -19.70 -0.51 -4.13
C ILE A 513 -18.97 0.03 -5.34
N ILE A 514 -17.64 0.19 -5.21
CA ILE A 514 -16.75 0.51 -6.32
C ILE A 514 -15.85 -0.69 -6.58
N ASN A 515 -15.84 -1.18 -7.81
CA ASN A 515 -14.88 -2.17 -8.30
C ASN A 515 -14.03 -1.54 -9.39
N CYS A 516 -12.71 -1.47 -9.16
CA CYS A 516 -11.77 -0.73 -9.98
C CYS A 516 -10.52 -1.56 -10.24
N GLY A 517 -10.11 -1.68 -11.49
CA GLY A 517 -8.86 -2.34 -11.84
C GLY A 517 -8.89 -3.01 -13.20
N ARG A 518 -7.81 -3.71 -13.52
CA ARG A 518 -7.64 -4.45 -14.77
C ARG A 518 -7.98 -5.92 -14.56
N GLU A 519 -8.37 -6.58 -15.65
CA GLU A 519 -8.60 -8.02 -15.66
C GLU A 519 -7.44 -8.78 -14.96
N GLY A 520 -7.77 -9.79 -14.19
CA GLY A 520 -6.81 -10.62 -13.47
C GLY A 520 -6.19 -9.98 -12.23
N SER A 521 -6.31 -8.65 -12.06
CA SER A 521 -5.73 -7.98 -10.89
C SER A 521 -6.55 -8.20 -9.62
N ALA A 522 -5.86 -8.14 -8.46
CA ALA A 522 -6.51 -8.21 -7.14
C ALA A 522 -7.53 -7.09 -6.91
N TRP A 523 -7.32 -5.93 -7.53
CA TRP A 523 -8.21 -4.77 -7.40
C TRP A 523 -9.52 -4.97 -8.15
N SER A 524 -9.48 -5.52 -9.38
CA SER A 524 -10.69 -5.95 -10.09
C SER A 524 -11.31 -7.20 -9.48
N GLY A 525 -10.51 -8.13 -8.93
CA GLY A 525 -10.97 -9.34 -8.26
C GLY A 525 -10.40 -10.64 -8.82
N GLY A 526 -9.86 -10.64 -10.04
CA GLY A 526 -9.24 -11.81 -10.66
C GLY A 526 -10.19 -13.01 -10.73
N HIS A 527 -9.72 -14.18 -10.31
CA HIS A 527 -10.46 -15.44 -10.34
C HIS A 527 -11.76 -15.47 -9.49
N TYR A 528 -11.93 -14.55 -8.53
CA TYR A 528 -13.17 -14.48 -7.76
C TYR A 528 -14.42 -14.26 -8.61
N TRP A 529 -14.28 -13.66 -9.78
CA TRP A 529 -15.41 -13.46 -10.69
C TRP A 529 -15.89 -14.74 -11.41
N GLU A 530 -15.17 -15.84 -11.23
CA GLU A 530 -15.59 -17.17 -11.68
C GLU A 530 -16.59 -17.80 -10.71
N GLU A 531 -16.75 -17.23 -9.49
CA GLU A 531 -17.70 -17.73 -8.47
C GLU A 531 -19.11 -17.16 -8.72
N PRO A 532 -20.09 -18.00 -9.13
CA PRO A 532 -21.44 -17.53 -9.50
C PRO A 532 -22.18 -16.85 -8.33
N LEU A 533 -21.95 -17.29 -7.09
CA LEU A 533 -22.63 -16.75 -5.92
C LEU A 533 -22.30 -15.27 -5.68
N ILE A 534 -21.08 -14.83 -6.00
CA ILE A 534 -20.68 -13.41 -5.96
C ILE A 534 -21.59 -12.59 -6.88
N ASN A 535 -21.78 -13.09 -8.12
CA ASN A 535 -22.59 -12.41 -9.11
C ASN A 535 -24.06 -12.33 -8.68
N GLU A 536 -24.59 -13.41 -8.09
CA GLU A 536 -25.97 -13.46 -7.56
C GLU A 536 -26.17 -12.46 -6.41
N ILE A 537 -25.30 -12.48 -5.41
CA ILE A 537 -25.40 -11.59 -4.24
C ILE A 537 -25.35 -10.11 -4.67
N LEU A 538 -24.41 -9.76 -5.55
CA LEU A 538 -24.27 -8.38 -6.01
C LEU A 538 -25.45 -7.96 -6.91
N THR A 539 -25.97 -8.86 -7.74
CA THR A 539 -27.15 -8.61 -8.58
C THR A 539 -28.38 -8.32 -7.71
N GLU A 540 -28.63 -9.17 -6.72
CA GLU A 540 -29.74 -8.99 -5.80
C GLU A 540 -29.61 -7.69 -4.99
N TRP A 541 -28.40 -7.37 -4.52
CA TRP A 541 -28.14 -6.16 -3.77
C TRP A 541 -28.39 -4.89 -4.60
N VAL A 542 -27.92 -4.85 -5.86
CA VAL A 542 -28.20 -3.72 -6.78
C VAL A 542 -29.69 -3.65 -7.09
N GLN A 543 -30.35 -4.78 -7.38
CA GLN A 543 -31.78 -4.82 -7.65
C GLN A 543 -32.59 -4.20 -6.52
N LYS A 544 -32.18 -4.37 -5.25
CA LYS A 544 -32.82 -3.81 -4.05
C LYS A 544 -32.49 -2.32 -3.82
N GLY A 545 -31.63 -1.71 -4.60
CA GLY A 545 -31.29 -0.28 -4.55
C GLY A 545 -29.86 0.05 -4.14
N GLY A 546 -28.95 -0.91 -4.23
CA GLY A 546 -27.51 -0.68 -4.12
C GLY A 546 -26.97 0.08 -5.32
N GLY A 547 -25.90 0.88 -5.11
CA GLY A 547 -25.18 1.59 -6.15
C GLY A 547 -23.89 0.86 -6.54
N LEU A 548 -23.66 0.65 -7.84
CA LEU A 548 -22.44 0.00 -8.34
C LEU A 548 -21.64 0.99 -9.22
N ILE A 549 -20.34 1.11 -8.98
CA ILE A 549 -19.44 1.86 -9.86
C ILE A 549 -18.36 0.91 -10.36
N GLY A 550 -18.29 0.76 -11.67
CA GLY A 550 -17.25 0.00 -12.35
C GLY A 550 -16.22 0.91 -13.02
N ILE A 551 -14.93 0.67 -12.80
CA ILE A 551 -13.84 1.47 -13.37
C ILE A 551 -12.85 0.56 -14.06
N ALA A 552 -12.49 0.92 -15.30
CA ALA A 552 -11.60 0.20 -16.21
C ALA A 552 -12.19 -1.15 -16.65
N GLU A 553 -11.79 -2.28 -16.06
CA GLU A 553 -12.31 -3.62 -16.34
C GLU A 553 -12.95 -4.24 -15.10
N PRO A 554 -14.06 -3.65 -14.61
CA PRO A 554 -14.74 -4.14 -13.43
C PRO A 554 -15.35 -5.52 -13.70
N SER A 555 -15.31 -6.40 -12.71
CA SER A 555 -15.87 -7.75 -12.79
C SER A 555 -15.38 -8.58 -13.98
N ALA A 556 -14.17 -8.30 -14.49
CA ALA A 556 -13.65 -8.97 -15.66
C ALA A 556 -13.15 -10.39 -15.36
N ALA A 557 -13.67 -11.35 -16.12
CA ALA A 557 -13.16 -12.73 -16.17
C ALA A 557 -13.24 -13.24 -17.61
N PRO A 558 -12.14 -13.76 -18.19
CA PRO A 558 -12.03 -13.95 -19.63
C PRO A 558 -12.95 -15.01 -20.22
N GLU A 559 -13.20 -16.10 -19.53
CA GLU A 559 -13.96 -17.24 -20.03
C GLU A 559 -14.76 -17.95 -18.90
N PRO A 560 -15.90 -18.61 -19.22
CA PRO A 560 -16.77 -18.43 -20.38
C PRO A 560 -17.74 -17.25 -20.23
N GLY A 561 -18.25 -16.72 -21.34
CA GLY A 561 -19.33 -15.73 -21.34
C GLY A 561 -18.88 -14.29 -21.64
N GLN A 562 -19.58 -13.32 -21.07
CA GLN A 562 -19.23 -11.90 -21.20
C GLN A 562 -18.02 -11.56 -20.33
N LEU A 563 -17.18 -10.64 -20.79
CA LEU A 563 -15.99 -10.25 -20.07
C LEU A 563 -16.33 -9.66 -18.70
N PHE A 564 -17.28 -8.72 -18.65
CA PHE A 564 -17.76 -8.18 -17.37
C PHE A 564 -18.88 -9.08 -16.80
N ARG A 565 -18.61 -9.79 -15.73
CA ARG A 565 -19.60 -10.69 -15.09
C ARG A 565 -20.84 -9.93 -14.59
N LEU A 566 -20.67 -8.65 -14.27
CA LEU A 566 -21.78 -7.75 -13.90
C LEU A 566 -22.24 -6.85 -15.06
N SER A 567 -21.99 -7.26 -16.32
CA SER A 567 -22.39 -6.51 -17.51
C SER A 567 -23.87 -6.15 -17.53
N HIS A 568 -24.75 -7.04 -17.08
CA HIS A 568 -26.19 -6.79 -16.97
C HIS A 568 -26.55 -5.66 -15.99
N LEU A 569 -25.76 -5.47 -14.92
CA LEU A 569 -25.92 -4.36 -14.01
C LEU A 569 -25.36 -3.07 -14.59
N LEU A 570 -24.20 -3.15 -15.23
CA LEU A 570 -23.54 -2.00 -15.85
C LEU A 570 -24.21 -1.55 -17.15
N GLY A 571 -24.99 -2.43 -17.81
CA GLY A 571 -25.63 -2.19 -19.08
C GLY A 571 -24.67 -2.23 -20.28
N LEU A 572 -23.42 -2.66 -20.08
CA LEU A 572 -22.36 -2.67 -21.06
C LEU A 572 -21.36 -3.81 -20.83
N ASP A 573 -20.60 -4.12 -21.85
CA ASP A 573 -19.50 -5.10 -21.80
C ASP A 573 -18.33 -4.63 -22.68
N ARG A 574 -17.23 -5.36 -22.67
CA ARG A 574 -16.05 -5.09 -23.46
C ARG A 574 -15.83 -6.14 -24.55
N ASP A 575 -15.61 -5.69 -25.78
CA ASP A 575 -15.17 -6.50 -26.92
C ASP A 575 -13.66 -6.27 -27.13
N ARG A 576 -12.87 -7.33 -26.96
CA ARG A 576 -11.40 -7.27 -27.16
C ARG A 576 -10.99 -7.66 -28.58
N GLY A 577 -11.95 -7.85 -29.49
CA GLY A 577 -11.70 -8.27 -30.87
C GLY A 577 -11.41 -9.76 -31.05
N GLU A 578 -11.49 -10.55 -29.98
CA GLU A 578 -11.24 -12.01 -30.02
C GLU A 578 -12.42 -12.80 -30.54
N ARG A 579 -13.61 -12.21 -30.51
CA ARG A 579 -14.84 -12.79 -31.05
C ARG A 579 -15.82 -11.68 -31.46
N LEU A 580 -16.70 -11.99 -32.39
CA LEU A 580 -17.78 -11.07 -32.76
C LEU A 580 -18.75 -10.95 -31.58
N ALA A 581 -18.89 -9.77 -31.04
CA ALA A 581 -19.94 -9.46 -30.09
C ALA A 581 -21.26 -9.31 -30.82
N ASN A 582 -22.07 -10.36 -30.82
CA ASN A 582 -23.44 -10.28 -31.28
C ASN A 582 -24.30 -9.57 -30.23
N GLY A 583 -25.22 -8.71 -30.67
CA GLY A 583 -26.13 -8.02 -29.77
C GLY A 583 -25.61 -6.70 -29.18
N LYS A 584 -24.64 -6.06 -29.87
CA LYS A 584 -24.28 -4.66 -29.57
C LYS A 584 -25.51 -3.78 -29.77
N TYR A 585 -25.89 -3.05 -28.74
CA TYR A 585 -26.99 -2.11 -28.81
C TYR A 585 -26.49 -0.74 -29.26
N LYS A 586 -27.21 -0.11 -30.17
CA LYS A 586 -26.89 1.25 -30.64
C LYS A 586 -27.48 2.25 -29.63
N TYR A 587 -26.63 2.91 -28.87
CA TYR A 587 -27.07 3.96 -27.97
C TYR A 587 -27.16 5.31 -28.68
N ALA A 588 -27.98 6.22 -28.12
CA ALA A 588 -28.04 7.59 -28.58
C ALA A 588 -26.79 8.37 -28.14
N ALA A 589 -26.43 9.40 -28.88
CA ALA A 589 -25.38 10.33 -28.45
C ALA A 589 -25.77 10.99 -27.13
N PRO A 590 -24.78 11.41 -26.29
CA PRO A 590 -25.07 12.09 -25.04
C PRO A 590 -25.91 13.34 -25.24
N GLU A 591 -27.04 13.46 -24.56
CA GLU A 591 -27.95 14.60 -24.63
C GLU A 591 -27.90 15.43 -23.35
N GLY A 592 -27.43 16.66 -23.44
CA GLY A 592 -27.51 17.67 -22.39
C GLY A 592 -26.68 17.40 -21.13
N PRO A 593 -26.78 18.27 -20.13
CA PRO A 593 -26.01 18.13 -18.88
C PRO A 593 -26.60 17.04 -17.99
N HIS A 594 -25.73 16.16 -17.47
CA HIS A 594 -26.08 15.15 -16.48
C HIS A 594 -25.46 15.53 -15.13
N PHE A 595 -26.08 15.12 -14.02
CA PHE A 595 -25.56 15.42 -12.66
C PHE A 595 -24.10 15.01 -12.49
N ILE A 596 -23.70 13.83 -13.01
CA ILE A 596 -22.35 13.30 -12.91
C ILE A 596 -21.33 14.19 -13.65
N THR A 597 -21.70 14.71 -14.83
CA THR A 597 -20.80 15.44 -15.73
C THR A 597 -20.89 16.96 -15.59
N ALA A 598 -21.70 17.47 -14.66
CA ALA A 598 -22.00 18.90 -14.54
C ALA A 598 -20.81 19.84 -14.30
N ASP A 599 -19.70 19.30 -13.76
CA ASP A 599 -18.47 20.07 -13.52
C ASP A 599 -17.33 19.72 -14.51
N LEU A 600 -17.62 18.97 -15.58
CA LEU A 600 -16.62 18.66 -16.60
C LEU A 600 -16.39 19.86 -17.50
N GLU A 601 -15.14 20.29 -17.59
CA GLU A 601 -14.70 21.39 -18.45
C GLU A 601 -13.57 20.91 -19.38
N GLY A 602 -13.68 21.15 -20.67
CA GLY A 602 -12.68 20.78 -21.64
C GLY A 602 -12.59 19.28 -21.94
N GLU A 603 -11.42 18.81 -22.32
CA GLU A 603 -11.18 17.42 -22.69
C GLU A 603 -11.15 16.51 -21.44
N LEU A 604 -11.84 15.37 -21.54
CA LEU A 604 -11.86 14.35 -20.49
C LEU A 604 -10.61 13.47 -20.59
N ASP A 605 -9.73 13.53 -19.60
CA ASP A 605 -8.57 12.65 -19.44
C ASP A 605 -8.78 11.68 -18.28
N LEU A 606 -9.12 10.43 -18.58
CA LEU A 606 -9.25 9.34 -17.61
C LEU A 606 -7.98 8.47 -17.51
N GLY A 607 -6.86 8.92 -18.05
CA GLY A 607 -5.61 8.19 -18.06
C GLY A 607 -5.58 7.07 -19.10
N ARG A 608 -5.33 5.84 -18.66
CA ARG A 608 -5.32 4.68 -19.55
C ARG A 608 -6.74 4.18 -19.82
N ASP A 609 -7.42 4.80 -20.77
CA ASP A 609 -8.76 4.36 -21.16
C ASP A 609 -8.79 2.91 -21.63
N VAL A 610 -9.84 2.21 -21.23
CA VAL A 610 -10.23 0.93 -21.82
C VAL A 610 -11.11 1.20 -23.04
N ASP A 611 -10.75 0.65 -24.15
CA ASP A 611 -11.52 0.70 -25.41
C ASP A 611 -12.39 -0.54 -25.64
N GLY A 612 -13.14 -0.57 -26.74
CA GLY A 612 -13.97 -1.72 -27.09
C GLY A 612 -15.23 -1.89 -26.23
N ILE A 613 -15.59 -0.89 -25.45
CA ILE A 613 -16.83 -0.93 -24.65
C ILE A 613 -18.04 -0.77 -25.56
N TYR A 614 -19.07 -1.59 -25.32
CA TYR A 614 -20.32 -1.54 -26.09
C TYR A 614 -21.55 -1.71 -25.20
N ALA A 615 -22.66 -1.13 -25.63
CA ALA A 615 -23.94 -1.20 -24.92
C ALA A 615 -24.64 -2.55 -25.12
N LEU A 616 -25.34 -3.01 -24.09
CA LEU A 616 -26.11 -4.26 -24.10
C LEU A 616 -27.64 -4.03 -24.21
N GLY A 617 -28.11 -2.81 -23.92
CA GLY A 617 -29.55 -2.56 -23.95
C GLY A 617 -29.93 -1.08 -23.86
N PRO A 618 -31.23 -0.79 -23.90
CA PRO A 618 -31.76 0.58 -23.99
C PRO A 618 -31.72 1.37 -22.69
N THR A 619 -31.45 0.71 -21.57
CA THR A 619 -31.38 1.37 -20.24
C THR A 619 -30.04 2.07 -20.01
N LEU A 620 -29.03 1.79 -20.85
CA LEU A 620 -27.74 2.45 -20.79
C LEU A 620 -27.84 3.89 -21.30
N GLN A 621 -27.39 4.84 -20.49
CA GLN A 621 -27.22 6.23 -20.89
C GLN A 621 -25.72 6.53 -20.96
N VAL A 622 -25.23 6.82 -22.16
CA VAL A 622 -23.84 7.23 -22.38
C VAL A 622 -23.72 8.72 -22.13
N LEU A 623 -22.78 9.11 -21.23
CA LEU A 623 -22.55 10.51 -20.85
C LEU A 623 -21.30 11.09 -21.55
N ALA A 624 -20.34 10.24 -21.90
CA ALA A 624 -19.18 10.58 -22.71
C ALA A 624 -18.70 9.38 -23.50
N GLU A 625 -18.22 9.62 -24.71
CA GLU A 625 -17.69 8.58 -25.59
C GLU A 625 -16.39 9.01 -26.29
N LYS A 626 -15.67 8.05 -26.84
CA LYS A 626 -14.52 8.27 -27.69
C LYS A 626 -14.47 7.16 -28.75
N ASN A 627 -14.45 7.51 -30.03
CA ASN A 627 -14.39 6.55 -31.12
C ASN A 627 -15.49 5.47 -31.06
N GLY A 628 -16.71 5.84 -30.65
CA GLY A 628 -17.83 4.91 -30.52
C GLY A 628 -17.77 3.95 -29.33
N SER A 629 -16.84 4.18 -28.39
CA SER A 629 -16.73 3.43 -27.13
C SER A 629 -17.15 4.32 -25.96
N PRO A 630 -18.14 3.92 -25.14
CA PRO A 630 -18.51 4.65 -23.93
C PRO A 630 -17.33 4.84 -22.99
N ARG A 631 -17.12 6.07 -22.53
CA ARG A 631 -16.13 6.42 -21.49
C ARG A 631 -16.76 6.66 -20.13
N ILE A 632 -17.94 7.28 -20.12
CA ILE A 632 -18.76 7.48 -18.94
C ILE A 632 -20.16 7.02 -19.32
N ALA A 633 -20.71 6.11 -18.56
CA ALA A 633 -22.09 5.64 -18.76
C ALA A 633 -22.80 5.38 -17.43
N THR A 634 -24.10 5.46 -17.46
CA THR A 634 -24.98 5.11 -16.34
C THR A 634 -26.01 4.09 -16.78
N ASN A 635 -26.41 3.23 -15.84
CA ASN A 635 -27.47 2.26 -16.06
C ASN A 635 -28.36 2.15 -14.81
N THR A 636 -29.57 1.63 -14.97
CA THR A 636 -30.48 1.31 -13.88
C THR A 636 -30.84 -0.16 -13.93
N PHE A 637 -30.84 -0.82 -12.78
CA PHE A 637 -31.24 -2.21 -12.64
C PHE A 637 -32.10 -2.40 -11.38
N GLY A 638 -33.36 -2.75 -11.55
CA GLY A 638 -34.31 -2.77 -10.46
C GLY A 638 -34.44 -1.38 -9.82
N LYS A 639 -34.15 -1.28 -8.51
CA LYS A 639 -34.12 -0.01 -7.77
C LYS A 639 -32.69 0.61 -7.70
N GLY A 640 -31.68 -0.12 -8.16
CA GLY A 640 -30.29 0.29 -8.10
C GLY A 640 -29.84 1.07 -9.32
N ARG A 641 -28.67 1.70 -9.17
CA ARG A 641 -28.03 2.51 -10.20
C ARG A 641 -26.56 2.10 -10.35
N SER A 642 -26.07 2.07 -11.59
CA SER A 642 -24.67 1.80 -11.84
C SER A 642 -24.04 2.88 -12.70
N VAL A 643 -22.73 3.10 -12.47
CA VAL A 643 -21.89 4.01 -13.24
C VAL A 643 -20.70 3.24 -13.76
N TYR A 644 -20.33 3.50 -15.00
CA TYR A 644 -19.10 2.99 -15.62
C TYR A 644 -18.17 4.14 -15.99
N LEU A 645 -16.87 3.95 -15.71
CA LEU A 645 -15.77 4.81 -16.17
C LEU A 645 -14.73 3.95 -16.87
N SER A 646 -14.31 4.33 -18.09
CA SER A 646 -13.35 3.53 -18.88
C SER A 646 -11.92 3.51 -18.34
N GLY A 647 -11.61 4.36 -17.38
CA GLY A 647 -10.35 4.47 -16.67
C GLY A 647 -10.45 5.52 -15.57
N PHE A 648 -9.38 5.73 -14.83
CA PHE A 648 -9.34 6.76 -13.80
C PHE A 648 -7.93 7.33 -13.65
N LYS A 649 -7.84 8.66 -13.59
CA LYS A 649 -6.63 9.42 -13.32
C LYS A 649 -6.93 10.46 -12.24
N PHE A 650 -6.11 10.55 -11.22
CA PHE A 650 -6.24 11.58 -10.20
C PHE A 650 -6.03 12.98 -10.82
N ALA A 651 -7.07 13.77 -10.74
CA ALA A 651 -7.09 15.17 -11.12
C ALA A 651 -8.27 15.85 -10.43
N PRO A 652 -8.25 17.16 -10.19
CA PRO A 652 -9.37 17.85 -9.55
C PRO A 652 -10.73 17.61 -10.23
N GLN A 653 -10.75 17.62 -11.55
CA GLN A 653 -11.96 17.35 -12.34
C GLN A 653 -12.47 15.92 -12.17
N ASN A 654 -11.57 14.92 -12.19
CA ASN A 654 -11.94 13.51 -12.06
C ASN A 654 -12.32 13.17 -10.60
N THR A 655 -11.68 13.82 -9.62
CA THR A 655 -12.10 13.73 -8.22
C THR A 655 -13.53 14.24 -8.04
N ARG A 656 -13.90 15.33 -8.71
CA ARG A 656 -15.26 15.85 -8.73
C ARG A 656 -16.22 14.89 -9.47
N LEU A 657 -15.79 14.32 -10.58
CA LEU A 657 -16.55 13.33 -11.35
C LEU A 657 -16.91 12.11 -10.51
N ILE A 658 -15.93 11.48 -9.86
CA ILE A 658 -16.20 10.31 -9.01
C ILE A 658 -17.04 10.67 -7.79
N HIS A 659 -16.85 11.84 -7.19
CA HIS A 659 -17.68 12.30 -6.08
C HIS A 659 -19.15 12.42 -6.47
N ARG A 660 -19.45 13.00 -7.64
CA ARG A 660 -20.81 13.05 -8.19
C ARG A 660 -21.35 11.67 -8.56
N ALA A 661 -20.52 10.82 -9.18
CA ALA A 661 -20.88 9.46 -9.53
C ALA A 661 -21.32 8.64 -8.30
N ILE A 662 -20.61 8.78 -7.18
CA ILE A 662 -20.93 8.14 -5.91
C ILE A 662 -22.30 8.62 -5.37
N HIS A 663 -22.55 9.94 -5.35
CA HIS A 663 -23.83 10.47 -4.88
C HIS A 663 -25.01 10.06 -5.79
N TRP A 664 -24.78 10.02 -7.10
CA TRP A 664 -25.80 9.56 -8.04
C TRP A 664 -26.08 8.06 -7.88
N ALA A 665 -25.05 7.23 -7.78
CA ALA A 665 -25.21 5.79 -7.56
C ALA A 665 -25.90 5.49 -6.22
N ALA A 666 -25.65 6.29 -5.19
CA ALA A 666 -26.31 6.20 -3.89
C ALA A 666 -27.76 6.71 -3.91
N ALA A 667 -28.25 7.33 -4.97
CA ALA A 667 -29.52 8.09 -5.03
C ALA A 667 -29.59 9.19 -3.93
N ARG A 668 -28.47 9.94 -3.77
CA ARG A 668 -28.24 10.97 -2.73
C ARG A 668 -27.69 12.26 -3.31
N GLU A 669 -28.15 12.67 -4.49
CA GLU A 669 -27.68 13.88 -5.18
C GLU A 669 -27.89 15.15 -4.35
N GLY A 670 -28.97 15.18 -3.54
CA GLY A 670 -29.27 16.30 -2.65
C GLY A 670 -28.28 16.50 -1.50
N ASP A 671 -27.50 15.48 -1.17
CA ASP A 671 -26.46 15.58 -0.12
C ASP A 671 -25.10 16.04 -0.66
N PHE A 672 -24.92 16.06 -1.98
CA PHE A 672 -23.63 16.36 -2.63
C PHE A 672 -23.07 17.74 -2.29
N GLN A 673 -23.95 18.75 -2.18
CA GLN A 673 -23.50 20.13 -1.93
C GLN A 673 -23.10 20.38 -0.47
N LYS A 674 -23.55 19.56 0.49
CA LYS A 674 -23.32 19.78 1.93
C LYS A 674 -21.83 19.65 2.26
N TRP A 675 -21.27 20.70 2.82
CA TRP A 675 -19.87 20.78 3.23
C TRP A 675 -18.90 20.38 2.10
N ASN A 676 -19.19 20.86 0.89
CA ASN A 676 -18.40 20.66 -0.32
C ASN A 676 -18.09 21.98 -0.99
N CYS A 677 -16.86 22.11 -1.52
CA CYS A 677 -16.42 23.29 -2.24
C CYS A 677 -17.01 23.34 -3.66
N THR A 678 -17.39 24.52 -4.14
CA THR A 678 -17.82 24.68 -5.55
C THR A 678 -16.66 24.62 -6.53
N ASN A 679 -15.47 25.08 -6.13
CA ASN A 679 -14.28 25.06 -6.97
C ASN A 679 -13.54 23.73 -6.79
N ILE A 680 -13.30 23.02 -7.89
CA ILE A 680 -12.69 21.69 -7.93
C ILE A 680 -11.24 21.63 -7.43
N ARG A 681 -10.54 22.79 -7.39
CA ARG A 681 -9.15 22.90 -6.89
C ARG A 681 -9.06 23.15 -5.40
N THR A 682 -10.21 23.15 -4.73
CA THR A 682 -10.31 23.38 -3.29
C THR A 682 -11.05 22.24 -2.62
N GLU A 683 -10.64 21.89 -1.42
CA GLU A 683 -11.30 20.88 -0.60
C GLU A 683 -11.63 21.48 0.78
N CYS A 684 -12.57 20.89 1.49
CA CYS A 684 -12.91 21.38 2.83
C CYS A 684 -13.28 20.22 3.77
N ALA A 685 -13.13 20.48 5.07
CA ALA A 685 -13.59 19.61 6.14
C ALA A 685 -14.33 20.42 7.19
N TYR A 686 -15.53 20.00 7.53
CA TYR A 686 -16.33 20.59 8.60
C TYR A 686 -16.27 19.74 9.86
N PHE A 687 -15.98 20.37 11.00
CA PHE A 687 -15.91 19.75 12.31
C PHE A 687 -17.12 20.19 13.15
N PRO A 688 -18.18 19.35 13.26
CA PRO A 688 -19.47 19.77 13.78
C PRO A 688 -19.46 20.22 15.24
N LYS A 689 -18.78 19.47 16.13
CA LYS A 689 -18.72 19.79 17.55
C LYS A 689 -17.92 21.07 17.82
N ARG A 690 -16.88 21.31 17.04
CA ARG A 690 -16.04 22.50 17.13
C ARG A 690 -16.61 23.69 16.34
N ARG A 691 -17.59 23.45 15.48
CA ARG A 691 -18.15 24.44 14.56
C ARG A 691 -17.09 25.13 13.72
N LYS A 692 -16.10 24.35 13.25
CA LYS A 692 -14.99 24.84 12.43
C LYS A 692 -15.09 24.26 11.02
N LEU A 693 -14.97 25.12 10.03
CA LEU A 693 -14.82 24.74 8.62
C LEU A 693 -13.41 25.06 8.17
N VAL A 694 -12.66 24.04 7.81
CA VAL A 694 -11.32 24.15 7.21
C VAL A 694 -11.48 24.09 5.70
N VAL A 695 -10.92 25.04 4.98
CA VAL A 695 -10.89 25.07 3.51
C VAL A 695 -9.44 25.16 3.05
N ILE A 696 -9.03 24.27 2.16
CA ILE A 696 -7.68 24.21 1.60
C ILE A 696 -7.69 24.44 0.09
N ASN A 697 -6.63 25.07 -0.40
CA ASN A 697 -6.36 25.23 -1.82
C ASN A 697 -5.18 24.31 -2.20
N ASN A 698 -5.43 23.34 -3.09
CA ASN A 698 -4.46 22.36 -3.55
C ASN A 698 -3.75 22.77 -4.85
N SER A 699 -3.88 24.06 -5.25
CA SER A 699 -3.25 24.59 -6.46
C SER A 699 -2.22 25.67 -6.16
N ASP A 700 -1.32 25.89 -7.10
CA ASP A 700 -0.27 26.91 -7.11
C ASP A 700 -0.77 28.33 -7.40
N THR A 701 -2.07 28.50 -7.62
CA THR A 701 -2.71 29.79 -7.88
C THR A 701 -3.76 30.11 -6.83
N ALA A 702 -4.04 31.40 -6.65
CA ALA A 702 -5.11 31.82 -5.75
C ALA A 702 -6.48 31.37 -6.25
N GLN A 703 -7.32 30.89 -5.34
CA GLN A 703 -8.63 30.34 -5.66
C GLN A 703 -9.75 31.04 -4.89
N LYS A 704 -10.93 31.08 -5.50
CA LYS A 704 -12.17 31.47 -4.84
C LYS A 704 -13.12 30.27 -4.90
N THR A 705 -13.81 30.00 -3.80
CA THR A 705 -14.79 28.93 -3.68
C THR A 705 -15.98 29.36 -2.84
N LYS A 706 -17.07 28.60 -2.92
CA LYS A 706 -18.19 28.67 -1.97
C LYS A 706 -18.33 27.29 -1.33
N VAL A 707 -18.66 27.25 -0.06
CA VAL A 707 -19.01 26.04 0.67
C VAL A 707 -20.43 26.18 1.17
N TRP A 708 -21.26 25.18 0.95
CA TRP A 708 -22.63 25.13 1.39
C TRP A 708 -22.73 24.39 2.73
N ASP A 709 -23.39 24.99 3.71
CA ASP A 709 -23.68 24.31 4.97
C ASP A 709 -24.88 23.36 4.87
N ALA A 710 -25.25 22.73 5.98
CA ALA A 710 -26.34 21.77 6.01
C ALA A 710 -27.71 22.41 5.72
N GLU A 711 -27.87 23.71 6.02
CA GLU A 711 -29.07 24.52 5.83
C GLU A 711 -29.16 25.14 4.43
N GLY A 712 -28.15 24.92 3.58
CA GLY A 712 -28.09 25.47 2.22
C GLY A 712 -27.59 26.91 2.14
N LYS A 713 -26.95 27.45 3.18
CA LYS A 713 -26.31 28.75 3.18
C LYS A 713 -24.91 28.66 2.61
N ALA A 714 -24.63 29.47 1.58
CA ALA A 714 -23.31 29.53 0.95
C ALA A 714 -22.36 30.48 1.68
N ARG A 715 -21.12 30.05 1.87
CA ARG A 715 -20.01 30.82 2.43
C ARG A 715 -18.92 31.01 1.40
N ALA A 716 -18.66 32.23 0.99
CA ALA A 716 -17.59 32.54 0.05
C ALA A 716 -16.23 32.57 0.75
N VAL A 717 -15.24 31.96 0.15
CA VAL A 717 -13.88 31.85 0.67
C VAL A 717 -12.88 32.19 -0.44
N SER A 718 -11.87 33.02 -0.09
CA SER A 718 -10.74 33.28 -0.97
C SER A 718 -9.46 32.76 -0.34
N LEU A 719 -8.68 32.01 -1.10
CA LEU A 719 -7.46 31.35 -0.65
C LEU A 719 -6.30 31.76 -1.54
N LYS A 720 -5.14 32.01 -0.92
CA LYS A 720 -3.86 32.13 -1.65
C LYS A 720 -3.47 30.77 -2.22
N ALA A 721 -2.49 30.74 -3.12
CA ALA A 721 -1.85 29.51 -3.57
C ALA A 721 -1.44 28.65 -2.37
N HIS A 722 -1.78 27.37 -2.40
CA HIS A 722 -1.55 26.39 -1.32
C HIS A 722 -2.08 26.81 0.06
N GLY A 723 -2.97 27.80 0.09
CA GLY A 723 -3.45 28.40 1.33
C GLY A 723 -4.46 27.53 2.08
N ILE A 724 -4.63 27.87 3.35
CA ILE A 724 -5.65 27.33 4.25
C ILE A 724 -6.46 28.48 4.87
N VAL A 725 -7.75 28.31 4.98
CA VAL A 725 -8.67 29.23 5.66
C VAL A 725 -9.54 28.45 6.62
N ILE A 726 -9.70 28.99 7.82
CA ILE A 726 -10.56 28.41 8.86
C ILE A 726 -11.65 29.39 9.18
N LEU A 727 -12.89 28.92 9.16
CA LEU A 727 -14.08 29.69 9.45
C LEU A 727 -14.80 29.14 10.68
N ASP A 728 -15.34 30.02 11.50
CA ASP A 728 -16.33 29.70 12.51
C ASP A 728 -17.72 29.61 11.85
N ILE A 729 -18.45 28.52 12.18
CA ILE A 729 -19.75 28.20 11.60
C ILE A 729 -20.86 28.34 12.65
#